data_0cf8a2f0e82e8cba2eaa6cc31371a07f
#
_entry.id   0cf8a2f0e82e8cba2eaa6cc31371a07f
#
_cell.length_a   1.000
_cell.length_b   1.000
_cell.length_c   1.000
_cell.angle_alpha   90.00
_cell.angle_beta   90.00
_cell.angle_gamma   90.00
#
_symmetry.space_group_name_H-M   'P 1'
#
loop_
_entity.id
_entity.type
_entity.pdbx_description
1 polymer ?
#
loop_
_entity_poly.entity_id
_entity_poly.type
_entity_poly.pdbx_seq_one_letter_code
_entity_poly.pdbx_strand_id
1 'polypeptide(L)'
;MRIVIAIITGLLLFLGAWLFNQESSNNDTEVKQEQTTVDTTAWIIDVTANLDGERIVNADDEPGNWLAHGRTYDEQRFSPLDQITTDNVGDLGLAWYFDTGTDRGLEASPIVVDGIMYTSGSWSVVFANDARTGELIWQFDPKVPKAWGVNACCDVVNRGVSVWKGRVYVGTIDGRLIALDAATGEVAWDVNTIDKTKPYTITGAPRIINDKVIIGNGGAEYGVRGYVTAYDTATGEQVWRFYTVPGNPSEPFESPAMKDAAKTWTGRWWTMGGGGTVWDSMAYDPDLNYLYIGVGNGSPWNQNIRSPGGGDNLFLSSVVALNPDTGDYIWHYQTTPGDTWDYTATQHMILAELEIGGELRKVIMQAPKNGFFYVLDRVTGEFISAEEYIPMTWATHVDPESGRPVESDNARYQVANPLLDLPLKEQVAVLAAMTAEEIEAAYHKPGPLGGHNWHPMSYSPDTGYVYIPALDMPFGYGNEPEFTYEQGRWNLANDWRLGMPTGDQGVDDKVDGLLRGFISAWDPVVQKEVWRIQHAGTWNGGMLSTHGNLIFQGNSSGQFVAYRADTGEELWSAPAQTGVIAPPISFEIDGEQYVTVVAGWGGAFALTAAAAEGYNLKPRGRILTYKLEGKVELPPVVDIAAVLPEPPPIDATDEEIKHGKFMYHKYCGVCHGPGVRSGGVLPDLRYMASGKHIVFEDIVLGGILQDRGMVSFASSLTKEDSRAVHQYVISEAHRLKSRSGN
;
A
#
# COMPACT_ATOMS: atom_id res chain seq x y z
N MET A 1 40.14 -31.21 -42.26
CA MET A 1 39.26 -31.61 -43.34
C MET A 1 37.82 -31.98 -42.89
N ARG A 2 37.47 -31.82 -41.62
CA ARG A 2 36.07 -32.05 -41.12
C ARG A 2 35.28 -30.78 -40.77
N ILE A 3 35.90 -29.62 -40.82
CA ILE A 3 35.28 -28.32 -40.51
C ILE A 3 34.81 -27.58 -41.75
N VAL A 4 35.34 -27.92 -42.93
CA VAL A 4 34.98 -27.28 -44.22
C VAL A 4 33.73 -27.89 -44.85
N ILE A 5 33.33 -29.10 -44.48
CA ILE A 5 32.12 -29.77 -45.01
C ILE A 5 30.82 -29.29 -44.35
N ALA A 6 30.89 -28.80 -43.10
CA ALA A 6 29.70 -28.29 -42.37
C ALA A 6 29.23 -26.89 -42.81
N ILE A 7 30.10 -26.12 -43.45
CA ILE A 7 29.77 -24.75 -43.91
C ILE A 7 29.12 -24.78 -45.29
N ILE A 8 29.43 -25.77 -46.14
CA ILE A 8 28.88 -25.91 -47.48
C ILE A 8 27.46 -26.49 -47.49
N THR A 9 27.14 -27.35 -46.50
CA THR A 9 25.79 -27.93 -46.35
C THR A 9 24.78 -26.93 -45.77
N GLY A 10 25.21 -25.95 -44.99
CA GLY A 10 24.37 -24.87 -44.44
C GLY A 10 23.97 -23.81 -45.48
N LEU A 11 24.85 -23.54 -46.48
CA LEU A 11 24.57 -22.57 -47.55
C LEU A 11 23.65 -23.12 -48.65
N LEU A 12 23.59 -24.41 -48.85
CA LEU A 12 22.71 -25.02 -49.88
C LEU A 12 21.25 -25.20 -49.37
N LEU A 13 21.03 -25.21 -48.05
CA LEU A 13 19.68 -25.24 -47.47
C LEU A 13 19.04 -23.83 -47.40
N PHE A 14 19.83 -22.77 -47.34
CA PHE A 14 19.33 -21.38 -47.40
C PHE A 14 19.00 -20.91 -48.80
N LEU A 15 19.66 -21.45 -49.85
CA LEU A 15 19.34 -21.13 -51.24
C LEU A 15 18.15 -21.94 -51.80
N GLY A 16 17.81 -23.06 -51.19
CA GLY A 16 16.62 -23.86 -51.59
C GLY A 16 15.32 -23.26 -51.07
N ALA A 17 15.35 -22.54 -49.97
CA ALA A 17 14.16 -21.84 -49.40
C ALA A 17 13.84 -20.52 -50.09
N TRP A 18 14.79 -19.93 -50.82
CA TRP A 18 14.58 -18.64 -51.52
C TRP A 18 14.04 -18.80 -52.94
N LEU A 19 14.12 -20.01 -53.55
CA LEU A 19 13.66 -20.28 -54.89
C LEU A 19 12.26 -20.92 -54.97
N PHE A 20 11.58 -21.20 -53.86
CA PHE A 20 10.23 -21.77 -53.84
C PHE A 20 9.11 -20.76 -53.53
N ASN A 21 9.41 -19.47 -53.48
CA ASN A 21 8.43 -18.40 -53.19
C ASN A 21 8.22 -17.42 -54.35
N GLN A 22 8.47 -17.81 -55.60
CA GLN A 22 8.05 -17.08 -56.76
C GLN A 22 7.31 -18.00 -57.71
N GLU A 23 6.00 -18.13 -57.56
CA GLU A 23 5.00 -18.28 -58.62
C GLU A 23 3.65 -18.67 -58.03
N SER A 24 2.84 -17.67 -57.69
CA SER A 24 1.39 -17.71 -57.90
C SER A 24 0.85 -16.29 -57.85
N SER A 25 0.87 -15.66 -59.02
CA SER A 25 0.08 -14.47 -59.29
C SER A 25 -1.38 -14.88 -59.46
N ASN A 26 -2.24 -14.47 -58.55
CA ASN A 26 -3.67 -14.34 -58.81
C ASN A 26 -4.13 -12.94 -58.44
N ASN A 27 -4.73 -12.31 -59.38
CA ASN A 27 -5.41 -11.01 -59.29
C ASN A 27 -6.55 -11.07 -58.28
N ASP A 28 -6.33 -10.44 -57.11
CA ASP A 28 -7.40 -9.93 -56.30
C ASP A 28 -7.16 -8.44 -56.08
N THR A 29 -8.17 -7.66 -56.40
CA THR A 29 -8.21 -6.22 -56.30
C THR A 29 -8.20 -5.88 -54.79
N GLU A 30 -7.00 -5.72 -54.20
CA GLU A 30 -6.87 -5.14 -52.88
C GLU A 30 -7.37 -3.69 -52.91
N VAL A 31 -8.52 -3.48 -52.26
CA VAL A 31 -8.89 -2.18 -51.75
C VAL A 31 -7.85 -1.86 -50.68
N LYS A 32 -6.83 -1.08 -51.01
CA LYS A 32 -5.95 -0.44 -50.04
C LYS A 32 -6.81 0.48 -49.17
N GLN A 33 -7.23 0.00 -47.99
CA GLN A 33 -7.47 0.89 -46.88
C GLN A 33 -6.09 1.53 -46.59
N GLU A 34 -5.95 2.81 -46.90
CA GLU A 34 -4.93 3.65 -46.33
C GLU A 34 -5.20 3.65 -44.79
N GLN A 35 -4.60 2.73 -44.05
CA GLN A 35 -4.35 2.92 -42.64
C GLN A 35 -3.40 4.12 -42.57
N THR A 36 -3.94 5.30 -42.32
CA THR A 36 -3.18 6.40 -41.75
C THR A 36 -2.58 5.86 -40.44
N THR A 37 -1.31 5.51 -40.49
CA THR A 37 -0.54 5.29 -39.24
C THR A 37 -0.51 6.66 -38.55
N VAL A 38 -1.41 6.86 -37.61
CA VAL A 38 -1.34 7.99 -36.67
C VAL A 38 0.02 7.85 -36.02
N ASP A 39 0.84 8.88 -36.07
CA ASP A 39 2.08 8.93 -35.29
C ASP A 39 1.67 8.90 -33.80
N THR A 40 1.77 7.74 -33.20
CA THR A 40 1.35 7.50 -31.81
C THR A 40 2.00 8.50 -30.86
N THR A 41 3.25 8.87 -31.09
CA THR A 41 3.97 9.85 -30.27
C THR A 41 3.34 11.24 -30.39
N ALA A 42 3.06 11.69 -31.61
CA ALA A 42 2.44 12.99 -31.85
C ALA A 42 1.02 13.07 -31.24
N TRP A 43 0.25 11.99 -31.33
CA TRP A 43 -1.07 11.91 -30.70
C TRP A 43 -0.98 11.99 -29.17
N ILE A 44 -0.07 11.24 -28.53
CA ILE A 44 0.10 11.28 -27.07
C ILE A 44 0.51 12.67 -26.59
N ILE A 45 1.41 13.33 -27.32
CA ILE A 45 1.82 14.71 -27.01
C ILE A 45 0.60 15.64 -27.04
N ASP A 46 -0.24 15.54 -28.05
CA ASP A 46 -1.40 16.40 -28.23
C ASP A 46 -2.41 16.24 -27.08
N VAL A 47 -2.81 14.99 -26.79
CA VAL A 47 -3.85 14.72 -25.77
C VAL A 47 -3.38 14.97 -24.35
N THR A 48 -2.12 14.68 -24.00
CA THR A 48 -1.61 14.87 -22.64
C THR A 48 -1.16 16.30 -22.33
N ALA A 49 -0.81 17.10 -23.35
CA ALA A 49 -0.40 18.50 -23.19
C ALA A 49 -1.52 19.36 -22.60
N ASN A 50 -2.78 18.99 -22.82
CA ASN A 50 -3.95 19.74 -22.38
C ASN A 50 -4.48 19.32 -21.01
N LEU A 51 -3.85 18.35 -20.33
CA LEU A 51 -4.29 17.97 -19.00
C LEU A 51 -3.78 18.97 -17.97
N ASP A 52 -4.71 19.71 -17.36
CA ASP A 52 -4.46 20.72 -16.33
C ASP A 52 -5.54 20.66 -15.21
N GLY A 53 -5.51 21.66 -14.29
CA GLY A 53 -6.43 21.69 -13.15
C GLY A 53 -7.86 21.99 -13.54
N GLU A 54 -8.11 22.77 -14.59
CA GLU A 54 -9.45 23.06 -15.09
C GLU A 54 -10.09 21.79 -15.64
N ARG A 55 -9.33 20.99 -16.41
CA ARG A 55 -9.79 19.72 -16.96
C ARG A 55 -10.08 18.68 -15.85
N ILE A 56 -9.25 18.62 -14.79
CA ILE A 56 -9.51 17.71 -13.65
C ILE A 56 -10.76 18.14 -12.86
N VAL A 57 -10.97 19.43 -12.65
CA VAL A 57 -12.17 19.97 -11.95
C VAL A 57 -13.44 19.67 -12.75
N ASN A 58 -13.38 19.74 -14.09
CA ASN A 58 -14.50 19.50 -14.99
C ASN A 58 -14.52 18.05 -15.53
N ALA A 59 -13.89 17.10 -14.85
CA ALA A 59 -13.80 15.71 -15.31
C ALA A 59 -15.16 15.01 -15.51
N ASP A 60 -16.24 15.54 -14.96
CA ASP A 60 -17.61 15.06 -15.21
C ASP A 60 -18.11 15.39 -16.62
N ASP A 61 -17.54 16.39 -17.29
CA ASP A 61 -17.83 16.69 -18.71
C ASP A 61 -17.14 15.71 -19.67
N GLU A 62 -16.16 14.93 -19.17
CA GLU A 62 -15.43 13.92 -19.92
C GLU A 62 -15.33 12.58 -19.13
N PRO A 63 -16.44 11.92 -18.83
CA PRO A 63 -16.53 10.76 -17.93
C PRO A 63 -15.72 9.54 -18.42
N GLY A 64 -15.30 9.52 -19.68
CA GLY A 64 -14.46 8.49 -20.26
C GLY A 64 -13.00 8.50 -19.77
N ASN A 65 -12.58 9.53 -19.03
CA ASN A 65 -11.23 9.66 -18.50
C ASN A 65 -11.15 9.38 -16.99
N TRP A 66 -9.94 9.02 -16.51
CA TRP A 66 -9.61 8.91 -15.10
C TRP A 66 -8.37 9.76 -14.82
N LEU A 67 -8.56 11.07 -14.58
CA LEU A 67 -7.52 12.07 -14.71
C LEU A 67 -6.65 12.28 -13.46
N ALA A 68 -7.14 11.90 -12.28
CA ALA A 68 -6.45 12.01 -11.01
C ALA A 68 -6.55 10.69 -10.23
N HIS A 69 -5.85 10.59 -9.09
CA HIS A 69 -5.82 9.37 -8.27
C HIS A 69 -7.23 8.88 -7.89
N GLY A 70 -8.11 9.78 -7.45
CA GLY A 70 -9.51 9.52 -7.15
C GLY A 70 -10.48 9.85 -8.28
N ARG A 71 -10.05 9.98 -9.52
CA ARG A 71 -10.69 10.50 -10.73
C ARG A 71 -10.71 12.03 -10.78
N THR A 72 -11.14 12.66 -9.71
CA THR A 72 -11.23 14.12 -9.48
C THR A 72 -10.45 14.51 -8.23
N TYR A 73 -10.36 15.82 -7.93
CA TYR A 73 -9.64 16.31 -6.75
C TYR A 73 -10.34 16.01 -5.41
N ASP A 74 -11.63 15.70 -5.43
CA ASP A 74 -12.43 15.36 -4.26
C ASP A 74 -12.24 13.91 -3.79
N GLU A 75 -11.49 13.11 -4.58
CA GLU A 75 -11.10 11.73 -4.25
C GLU A 75 -12.31 10.78 -4.00
N GLN A 76 -13.47 11.01 -4.61
CA GLN A 76 -14.67 10.19 -4.40
C GLN A 76 -14.57 8.79 -5.00
N ARG A 77 -13.70 8.59 -6.01
CA ARG A 77 -13.56 7.32 -6.73
C ARG A 77 -14.90 6.80 -7.27
N PHE A 78 -15.70 7.73 -7.73
CA PHE A 78 -16.98 7.50 -8.39
C PHE A 78 -16.84 7.71 -9.90
N SER A 79 -17.35 6.78 -10.70
CA SER A 79 -17.45 6.91 -12.16
C SER A 79 -18.90 7.21 -12.56
N PRO A 80 -19.17 8.31 -13.28
CA PRO A 80 -20.50 8.62 -13.79
C PRO A 80 -20.92 7.75 -14.99
N LEU A 81 -20.06 6.84 -15.46
CA LEU A 81 -20.39 5.90 -16.52
C LEU A 81 -21.42 4.86 -16.07
N ASP A 82 -22.41 4.57 -16.95
CA ASP A 82 -23.56 3.72 -16.68
C ASP A 82 -23.82 2.65 -17.76
N GLN A 83 -22.91 2.42 -18.69
CA GLN A 83 -23.06 1.36 -19.67
C GLN A 83 -23.01 -0.05 -19.02
N ILE A 84 -22.16 -0.20 -17.99
CA ILE A 84 -22.10 -1.40 -17.16
C ILE A 84 -22.97 -1.18 -15.92
N THR A 85 -24.03 -1.97 -15.83
CA THR A 85 -25.09 -1.83 -14.80
C THR A 85 -25.32 -3.14 -14.06
N THR A 86 -26.16 -3.10 -13.04
CA THR A 86 -26.61 -4.30 -12.33
C THR A 86 -27.31 -5.34 -13.22
N ASP A 87 -27.87 -4.93 -14.35
CA ASP A 87 -28.60 -5.83 -15.25
C ASP A 87 -27.69 -6.59 -16.22
N ASN A 88 -26.50 -6.04 -16.53
CA ASN A 88 -25.60 -6.60 -17.56
C ASN A 88 -24.18 -6.90 -17.07
N VAL A 89 -23.84 -6.58 -15.82
CA VAL A 89 -22.50 -6.83 -15.28
C VAL A 89 -22.11 -8.32 -15.33
N GLY A 90 -23.09 -9.23 -15.36
CA GLY A 90 -22.85 -10.67 -15.57
C GLY A 90 -22.20 -11.02 -16.90
N ASP A 91 -22.28 -10.13 -17.90
CA ASP A 91 -21.68 -10.29 -19.23
C ASP A 91 -20.24 -9.69 -19.32
N LEU A 92 -19.69 -9.19 -18.22
CA LEU A 92 -18.30 -8.72 -18.19
C LEU A 92 -17.33 -9.86 -18.48
N GLY A 93 -16.42 -9.62 -19.40
CA GLY A 93 -15.30 -10.49 -19.69
C GLY A 93 -14.00 -9.73 -19.84
N LEU A 94 -12.87 -10.45 -19.77
CA LEU A 94 -11.56 -9.85 -19.93
C LEU A 94 -11.40 -9.32 -21.37
N ALA A 95 -11.10 -8.02 -21.49
CA ALA A 95 -10.79 -7.36 -22.76
C ALA A 95 -9.33 -7.56 -23.14
N TRP A 96 -8.44 -7.36 -22.17
CA TRP A 96 -7.00 -7.58 -22.30
C TRP A 96 -6.34 -7.71 -20.94
N TYR A 97 -5.11 -8.19 -20.92
CA TYR A 97 -4.22 -8.14 -19.76
C TYR A 97 -2.79 -7.80 -20.18
N PHE A 98 -2.03 -7.25 -19.24
CA PHE A 98 -0.61 -6.97 -19.40
C PHE A 98 0.17 -7.47 -18.18
N ASP A 99 1.16 -8.34 -18.38
CA ASP A 99 2.03 -8.83 -17.30
C ASP A 99 3.19 -7.85 -17.07
N THR A 100 3.26 -7.25 -15.88
CA THR A 100 4.26 -6.21 -15.53
C THR A 100 5.66 -6.78 -15.27
N GLY A 101 5.78 -8.12 -15.18
CA GLY A 101 7.05 -8.79 -14.95
C GLY A 101 7.56 -8.72 -13.50
N THR A 102 6.74 -8.25 -12.55
CA THR A 102 7.07 -8.27 -11.12
C THR A 102 6.38 -9.41 -10.38
N ASP A 103 7.03 -9.87 -9.30
CA ASP A 103 6.51 -10.80 -8.29
C ASP A 103 6.34 -10.12 -6.91
N ARG A 104 6.28 -8.78 -6.89
CA ARG A 104 6.06 -7.96 -5.70
C ARG A 104 4.70 -7.28 -5.78
N GLY A 105 4.21 -6.73 -4.66
CA GLY A 105 2.90 -6.10 -4.56
C GLY A 105 2.66 -4.96 -5.54
N LEU A 106 1.46 -4.90 -6.10
CA LEU A 106 0.99 -3.81 -6.94
C LEU A 106 -0.16 -3.09 -6.23
N GLU A 107 0.02 -1.77 -6.00
CA GLU A 107 -0.90 -0.93 -5.22
C GLU A 107 -1.43 0.28 -6.01
N ALA A 108 -1.03 0.44 -7.28
CA ALA A 108 -1.28 1.65 -8.02
C ALA A 108 -2.73 1.82 -8.48
N SER A 109 -3.25 3.06 -8.37
CA SER A 109 -4.39 3.51 -9.18
C SER A 109 -3.85 3.94 -10.56
N PRO A 110 -4.30 3.34 -11.67
CA PRO A 110 -3.97 3.84 -12.99
C PRO A 110 -4.59 5.21 -13.27
N ILE A 111 -3.95 6.00 -14.14
CA ILE A 111 -4.48 7.23 -14.72
C ILE A 111 -4.77 6.96 -16.18
N VAL A 112 -5.94 7.37 -16.68
CA VAL A 112 -6.31 7.25 -18.11
C VAL A 112 -6.61 8.62 -18.66
N VAL A 113 -5.85 9.01 -19.70
CA VAL A 113 -6.00 10.28 -20.42
C VAL A 113 -6.18 9.98 -21.89
N ASP A 114 -7.38 10.21 -22.40
CA ASP A 114 -7.73 10.08 -23.83
C ASP A 114 -7.23 8.78 -24.49
N GLY A 115 -7.42 7.66 -23.81
CA GLY A 115 -7.06 6.33 -24.29
C GLY A 115 -5.64 5.87 -23.98
N ILE A 116 -4.86 6.63 -23.19
CA ILE A 116 -3.54 6.21 -22.71
C ILE A 116 -3.61 5.95 -21.22
N MET A 117 -3.19 4.76 -20.80
CA MET A 117 -3.13 4.36 -19.42
C MET A 117 -1.71 4.48 -18.87
N TYR A 118 -1.53 5.26 -17.80
CA TYR A 118 -0.28 5.37 -17.04
C TYR A 118 -0.45 4.70 -15.69
N THR A 119 0.48 3.82 -15.33
CA THR A 119 0.48 3.17 -14.00
C THR A 119 1.90 2.92 -13.51
N SER A 120 2.03 2.56 -12.26
CA SER A 120 3.31 2.19 -11.66
C SER A 120 3.26 0.79 -11.06
N GLY A 121 4.42 0.17 -10.96
CA GLY A 121 4.62 -1.10 -10.32
C GLY A 121 5.65 -1.04 -9.20
N SER A 122 5.98 -2.21 -8.66
CA SER A 122 7.00 -2.36 -7.64
C SER A 122 8.33 -1.77 -8.11
N TRP A 123 9.13 -1.25 -7.15
CA TRP A 123 10.37 -0.54 -7.43
C TRP A 123 10.18 0.76 -8.21
N SER A 124 8.94 1.29 -8.22
CA SER A 124 8.55 2.52 -8.90
C SER A 124 8.76 2.47 -10.43
N VAL A 125 8.66 1.28 -11.02
CA VAL A 125 8.66 1.14 -12.49
C VAL A 125 7.36 1.74 -13.02
N VAL A 126 7.44 2.55 -14.09
CA VAL A 126 6.28 3.20 -14.72
C VAL A 126 6.00 2.55 -16.06
N PHE A 127 4.73 2.38 -16.37
CA PHE A 127 4.23 1.83 -17.63
C PHE A 127 3.26 2.82 -18.29
N ALA A 128 3.35 2.97 -19.60
CA ALA A 128 2.31 3.57 -20.43
C ALA A 128 1.80 2.50 -21.40
N ASN A 129 0.49 2.28 -21.38
CA ASN A 129 -0.16 1.29 -22.24
C ASN A 129 -1.27 1.97 -23.05
N ASP A 130 -1.52 1.50 -24.26
CA ASP A 130 -2.77 1.77 -24.95
C ASP A 130 -3.92 1.20 -24.10
N ALA A 131 -4.83 2.04 -23.63
CA ALA A 131 -5.87 1.63 -22.70
C ALA A 131 -6.96 0.75 -23.35
N ARG A 132 -7.07 0.75 -24.70
CA ARG A 132 -8.01 -0.10 -25.45
C ARG A 132 -7.48 -1.53 -25.61
N THR A 133 -6.16 -1.68 -25.88
CA THR A 133 -5.56 -2.95 -26.29
C THR A 133 -4.65 -3.57 -25.25
N GLY A 134 -4.17 -2.79 -24.28
CA GLY A 134 -3.16 -3.19 -23.31
C GLY A 134 -1.73 -3.22 -23.87
N GLU A 135 -1.51 -2.85 -25.14
CA GLU A 135 -0.18 -2.82 -25.73
C GLU A 135 0.72 -1.81 -24.99
N LEU A 136 1.94 -2.25 -24.70
CA LEU A 136 2.94 -1.41 -24.04
C LEU A 136 3.46 -0.35 -25.01
N ILE A 137 3.29 0.92 -24.68
CA ILE A 137 3.86 2.05 -25.42
C ILE A 137 5.30 2.29 -24.98
N TRP A 138 5.50 2.45 -23.68
CA TRP A 138 6.83 2.56 -23.09
C TRP A 138 6.85 2.09 -21.62
N GLN A 139 8.04 1.77 -21.15
CA GLN A 139 8.31 1.42 -19.74
C GLN A 139 9.54 2.18 -19.27
N PHE A 140 9.47 2.75 -18.08
CA PHE A 140 10.57 3.40 -17.40
C PHE A 140 10.93 2.67 -16.10
N ASP A 141 12.19 2.28 -15.93
CA ASP A 141 12.71 1.72 -14.68
C ASP A 141 13.70 2.72 -14.06
N PRO A 142 13.36 3.34 -12.90
CA PRO A 142 14.20 4.35 -12.24
C PRO A 142 15.51 3.79 -11.68
N LYS A 143 15.76 2.48 -11.79
CA LYS A 143 16.98 1.82 -11.29
C LYS A 143 17.23 2.06 -9.80
N VAL A 144 16.16 1.96 -9.00
CA VAL A 144 16.29 2.06 -7.54
C VAL A 144 17.29 1.02 -7.04
N PRO A 145 18.32 1.41 -6.26
CA PRO A 145 19.26 0.46 -5.66
C PRO A 145 18.52 -0.55 -4.80
N LYS A 146 18.66 -1.85 -5.09
CA LYS A 146 17.91 -2.91 -4.39
C LYS A 146 18.17 -2.92 -2.89
N ALA A 147 19.36 -2.52 -2.44
CA ALA A 147 19.71 -2.34 -1.04
C ALA A 147 18.84 -1.30 -0.31
N TRP A 148 18.21 -0.34 -1.04
CA TRP A 148 17.32 0.65 -0.42
C TRP A 148 16.02 0.02 0.08
N GLY A 149 15.62 -1.13 -0.46
CA GLY A 149 14.39 -1.84 -0.08
C GLY A 149 14.27 -2.17 1.41
N VAL A 150 15.39 -2.26 2.13
CA VAL A 150 15.38 -2.47 3.60
C VAL A 150 14.74 -1.31 4.37
N ASN A 151 14.71 -0.11 3.77
CA ASN A 151 14.10 1.09 4.35
C ASN A 151 12.58 1.16 4.10
N ALA A 152 12.04 0.27 3.27
CA ALA A 152 10.61 0.18 2.98
C ALA A 152 9.96 -0.84 3.93
N CYS A 153 9.30 -0.37 5.00
CA CYS A 153 8.63 -1.23 5.99
C CYS A 153 7.61 -2.18 5.37
N CYS A 154 7.01 -1.75 4.28
CA CYS A 154 5.74 -2.24 3.77
C CYS A 154 5.86 -2.71 2.31
N ASP A 155 6.97 -3.30 1.95
CA ASP A 155 7.36 -3.70 0.60
C ASP A 155 7.79 -2.52 -0.30
N VAL A 156 8.33 -2.83 -1.47
CA VAL A 156 8.81 -1.86 -2.46
C VAL A 156 7.69 -1.43 -3.43
N VAL A 157 6.55 -1.15 -2.86
CA VAL A 157 5.32 -0.78 -3.57
C VAL A 157 5.34 0.66 -4.07
N ASN A 158 4.43 0.97 -5.00
CA ASN A 158 4.16 2.32 -5.48
C ASN A 158 2.66 2.45 -5.78
N ARG A 159 2.01 3.54 -5.31
CA ARG A 159 0.55 3.71 -5.38
C ARG A 159 0.05 4.50 -6.57
N GLY A 160 0.95 4.87 -7.47
CA GLY A 160 0.55 5.50 -8.74
C GLY A 160 1.43 6.65 -9.17
N VAL A 161 1.05 7.21 -10.29
CA VAL A 161 1.66 8.36 -10.94
C VAL A 161 0.66 9.50 -11.02
N SER A 162 1.11 10.70 -11.40
CA SER A 162 0.24 11.77 -11.87
C SER A 162 0.65 12.22 -13.25
N VAL A 163 -0.32 12.69 -14.04
CA VAL A 163 -0.09 13.20 -15.39
C VAL A 163 -0.45 14.69 -15.42
N TRP A 164 0.36 15.51 -16.07
CA TRP A 164 0.15 16.95 -16.14
C TRP A 164 0.92 17.59 -17.28
N LYS A 165 0.22 18.28 -18.17
CA LYS A 165 0.81 19.08 -19.27
C LYS A 165 1.92 18.34 -20.02
N GLY A 166 1.63 17.10 -20.47
CA GLY A 166 2.55 16.29 -21.26
C GLY A 166 3.64 15.58 -20.48
N ARG A 167 3.52 15.49 -19.16
CA ARG A 167 4.48 14.80 -18.29
C ARG A 167 3.81 13.82 -17.33
N VAL A 168 4.54 12.77 -16.98
CA VAL A 168 4.18 11.78 -15.95
C VAL A 168 5.14 11.94 -14.77
N TYR A 169 4.61 12.01 -13.56
CA TYR A 169 5.38 12.21 -12.34
C TYR A 169 5.30 10.99 -11.44
N VAL A 170 6.44 10.55 -10.93
CA VAL A 170 6.54 9.39 -10.03
C VAL A 170 7.49 9.68 -8.87
N GLY A 171 7.05 9.33 -7.65
CA GLY A 171 7.92 9.23 -6.48
C GLY A 171 8.58 7.87 -6.44
N THR A 172 9.88 7.79 -6.09
CA THR A 172 10.60 6.52 -6.06
C THR A 172 10.94 6.08 -4.64
N ILE A 173 11.09 4.77 -4.45
CA ILE A 173 11.42 4.17 -3.15
C ILE A 173 12.69 4.78 -2.54
N ASP A 174 13.67 5.16 -3.34
CA ASP A 174 14.91 5.81 -2.88
C ASP A 174 14.80 7.34 -2.72
N GLY A 175 13.56 7.87 -2.71
CA GLY A 175 13.28 9.26 -2.36
C GLY A 175 13.58 10.26 -3.47
N ARG A 176 13.54 9.87 -4.74
CA ARG A 176 13.54 10.79 -5.88
C ARG A 176 12.12 11.09 -6.33
N LEU A 177 11.93 12.28 -6.89
CA LEU A 177 10.75 12.64 -7.67
C LEU A 177 11.21 12.83 -9.11
N ILE A 178 10.57 12.14 -10.04
CA ILE A 178 10.99 12.09 -11.44
C ILE A 178 9.83 12.53 -12.32
N ALA A 179 10.09 13.42 -13.27
CA ALA A 179 9.16 13.75 -14.35
C ALA A 179 9.63 13.09 -15.64
N LEU A 180 8.72 12.42 -16.31
CA LEU A 180 8.93 11.76 -17.60
C LEU A 180 8.12 12.48 -18.66
N ASP A 181 8.60 12.50 -19.89
CA ASP A 181 7.79 12.85 -21.05
C ASP A 181 6.68 11.81 -21.23
N ALA A 182 5.44 12.25 -21.32
CA ALA A 182 4.28 11.35 -21.35
C ALA A 182 4.22 10.47 -22.61
N ALA A 183 4.78 10.91 -23.71
CA ALA A 183 4.75 10.19 -24.98
C ALA A 183 5.91 9.18 -25.13
N THR A 184 7.07 9.47 -24.51
CA THR A 184 8.28 8.68 -24.76
C THR A 184 8.82 7.96 -23.53
N GLY A 185 8.40 8.37 -22.31
CA GLY A 185 8.98 7.89 -21.07
C GLY A 185 10.40 8.41 -20.77
N GLU A 186 10.92 9.35 -21.58
CA GLU A 186 12.23 9.95 -21.34
C GLU A 186 12.20 10.87 -20.12
N VAL A 187 13.31 10.90 -19.35
CA VAL A 187 13.42 11.73 -18.16
C VAL A 187 13.51 13.20 -18.53
N ALA A 188 12.51 14.00 -18.13
CA ALA A 188 12.54 15.45 -18.24
C ALA A 188 13.35 16.09 -17.12
N TRP A 189 13.18 15.63 -15.88
CA TRP A 189 13.99 15.96 -14.71
C TRP A 189 13.90 14.88 -13.62
N ASP A 190 14.92 14.81 -12.75
CA ASP A 190 15.03 13.86 -11.64
C ASP A 190 15.66 14.60 -10.45
N VAL A 191 14.89 14.75 -9.35
CA VAL A 191 15.33 15.48 -8.17
C VAL A 191 15.27 14.60 -6.91
N ASN A 192 16.27 14.78 -6.04
CA ASN A 192 16.27 14.12 -4.75
C ASN A 192 15.45 14.91 -3.73
N THR A 193 14.47 14.27 -3.10
CA THR A 193 13.55 14.93 -2.16
C THR A 193 13.91 14.71 -0.68
N ILE A 194 14.84 13.80 -0.40
CA ILE A 194 15.16 13.29 0.94
C ILE A 194 16.60 13.56 1.36
N ASP A 195 16.86 13.47 2.65
CA ASP A 195 18.21 13.30 3.19
C ASP A 195 18.62 11.83 3.04
N LYS A 196 19.51 11.51 2.08
CA LYS A 196 19.97 10.14 1.78
C LYS A 196 20.79 9.48 2.90
N THR A 197 21.14 10.22 3.95
CA THR A 197 21.78 9.64 5.15
C THR A 197 20.77 9.03 6.11
N LYS A 198 19.48 9.20 5.82
CA LYS A 198 18.36 8.70 6.61
C LYS A 198 17.47 7.76 5.77
N PRO A 199 16.78 6.82 6.42
CA PRO A 199 16.01 5.77 5.75
C PRO A 199 14.62 6.24 5.29
N TYR A 200 14.57 7.36 4.59
CA TYR A 200 13.33 7.83 3.95
C TYR A 200 12.96 6.98 2.74
N THR A 201 11.66 6.86 2.49
CA THR A 201 11.10 6.23 1.28
C THR A 201 9.95 7.05 0.74
N ILE A 202 9.55 6.80 -0.51
CA ILE A 202 8.31 7.28 -1.09
C ILE A 202 7.55 6.10 -1.68
N THR A 203 6.31 5.90 -1.27
CA THR A 203 5.39 4.87 -1.77
C THR A 203 4.09 5.46 -2.28
N GLY A 204 3.71 6.67 -1.83
CA GLY A 204 2.49 7.37 -2.21
C GLY A 204 2.53 7.92 -3.64
N ALA A 205 1.36 8.06 -4.26
CA ALA A 205 1.21 8.75 -5.53
C ALA A 205 1.31 10.27 -5.31
N PRO A 206 2.05 11.01 -6.17
CA PRO A 206 2.07 12.46 -6.10
C PRO A 206 0.69 13.04 -6.44
N ARG A 207 0.42 14.27 -5.98
CA ARG A 207 -0.75 15.07 -6.39
C ARG A 207 -0.25 16.32 -7.10
N ILE A 208 -0.97 16.77 -8.14
CA ILE A 208 -0.59 18.00 -8.85
C ILE A 208 -1.67 19.05 -8.69
N ILE A 209 -1.29 20.20 -8.15
CA ILE A 209 -2.16 21.32 -7.85
C ILE A 209 -1.44 22.61 -8.26
N ASN A 210 -2.08 23.44 -9.08
CA ASN A 210 -1.56 24.76 -9.48
C ASN A 210 -0.10 24.73 -9.95
N ASP A 211 0.22 23.83 -10.90
CA ASP A 211 1.58 23.61 -11.45
C ASP A 211 2.62 23.20 -10.40
N LYS A 212 2.21 22.56 -9.31
CA LYS A 212 3.08 22.00 -8.29
C LYS A 212 2.84 20.52 -8.09
N VAL A 213 3.90 19.72 -8.10
CA VAL A 213 3.88 18.30 -7.73
C VAL A 213 4.08 18.21 -6.22
N ILE A 214 3.10 17.68 -5.52
CA ILE A 214 3.10 17.57 -4.07
C ILE A 214 3.33 16.11 -3.69
N ILE A 215 4.32 15.88 -2.82
CA ILE A 215 4.70 14.54 -2.38
C ILE A 215 5.16 14.57 -0.91
N GLY A 216 4.78 13.54 -0.17
CA GLY A 216 5.24 13.30 1.19
C GLY A 216 6.35 12.26 1.25
N ASN A 217 6.55 11.66 2.42
CA ASN A 217 7.56 10.64 2.65
C ASN A 217 7.06 9.54 3.58
N GLY A 218 7.69 8.36 3.51
CA GLY A 218 7.60 7.25 4.45
C GLY A 218 8.86 7.10 5.28
N GLY A 219 8.88 6.12 6.20
CA GLY A 219 10.04 5.75 7.01
C GLY A 219 9.92 6.12 8.50
N ALA A 220 8.71 6.41 9.01
CA ALA A 220 8.51 6.79 10.42
C ALA A 220 9.17 5.80 11.38
N GLU A 221 8.93 4.50 11.23
CA GLU A 221 9.44 3.41 12.07
C GLU A 221 10.97 3.32 12.10
N TYR A 222 11.63 3.86 11.09
CA TYR A 222 13.08 3.89 10.97
C TYR A 222 13.72 5.16 11.54
N GLY A 223 12.93 6.03 12.16
CA GLY A 223 13.41 7.22 12.86
C GLY A 223 13.60 8.43 11.97
N VAL A 224 12.66 8.69 11.06
CA VAL A 224 12.66 9.90 10.24
C VAL A 224 11.62 10.92 10.71
N ARG A 225 11.81 12.19 10.32
CA ARG A 225 10.90 13.31 10.55
C ARG A 225 9.99 13.50 9.33
N GLY A 226 8.67 13.51 9.54
CA GLY A 226 7.69 13.68 8.48
C GLY A 226 7.64 15.08 7.90
N TYR A 227 7.31 15.15 6.61
CA TYR A 227 7.04 16.39 5.87
C TYR A 227 6.25 16.10 4.60
N VAL A 228 5.68 17.16 4.02
CA VAL A 228 5.16 17.21 2.66
C VAL A 228 5.87 18.34 1.92
N THR A 229 6.14 18.17 0.63
CA THR A 229 6.89 19.15 -0.19
C THR A 229 6.21 19.34 -1.53
N ALA A 230 6.17 20.58 -2.02
CA ALA A 230 5.77 20.92 -3.37
C ALA A 230 6.99 21.25 -4.22
N TYR A 231 6.96 20.77 -5.45
CA TYR A 231 7.97 21.01 -6.47
C TYR A 231 7.29 21.62 -7.71
N ASP A 232 7.95 22.56 -8.37
CA ASP A 232 7.50 23.10 -9.63
C ASP A 232 7.44 22.00 -10.72
N THR A 233 6.32 21.87 -11.42
CA THR A 233 6.11 20.80 -12.42
C THR A 233 7.06 20.92 -13.60
N ALA A 234 7.46 22.11 -14.00
CA ALA A 234 8.32 22.34 -15.16
C ALA A 234 9.80 22.08 -14.86
N THR A 235 10.26 22.42 -13.66
CA THR A 235 11.70 22.47 -13.33
C THR A 235 12.13 21.42 -12.29
N GLY A 236 11.20 20.92 -11.45
CA GLY A 236 11.53 20.08 -10.31
C GLY A 236 12.14 20.86 -9.14
N GLU A 237 12.19 22.20 -9.18
CA GLU A 237 12.66 23.01 -8.07
C GLU A 237 11.68 22.96 -6.89
N GLN A 238 12.22 22.84 -5.67
CA GLN A 238 11.40 22.88 -4.47
C GLN A 238 10.78 24.27 -4.28
N VAL A 239 9.43 24.33 -4.20
CA VAL A 239 8.69 25.58 -3.95
C VAL A 239 8.53 25.82 -2.45
N TRP A 240 7.99 24.84 -1.73
CA TRP A 240 7.83 24.90 -0.28
C TRP A 240 7.93 23.51 0.35
N ARG A 241 8.16 23.47 1.67
CA ARG A 241 8.10 22.24 2.51
C ARG A 241 7.42 22.57 3.82
N PHE A 242 6.43 21.75 4.19
CA PHE A 242 5.79 21.79 5.49
C PHE A 242 6.21 20.53 6.29
N TYR A 243 6.81 20.74 7.46
CA TYR A 243 7.10 19.66 8.40
C TYR A 243 5.86 19.35 9.23
N THR A 244 5.63 18.06 9.52
CA THR A 244 4.48 17.57 10.31
C THR A 244 4.83 17.30 11.76
N VAL A 245 6.13 17.29 12.08
CA VAL A 245 6.66 17.09 13.44
C VAL A 245 7.64 18.22 13.73
N PRO A 246 7.60 18.85 14.91
CA PRO A 246 8.53 19.92 15.24
C PRO A 246 9.97 19.42 15.38
N GLY A 247 10.92 20.26 14.99
CA GLY A 247 12.35 20.01 15.13
C GLY A 247 12.86 20.16 16.57
N ASN A 248 14.20 20.26 16.71
CA ASN A 248 14.84 20.49 18.00
C ASN A 248 14.46 21.86 18.57
N PRO A 249 13.87 21.98 19.76
CA PRO A 249 13.48 23.26 20.35
C PRO A 249 14.64 24.23 20.65
N SER A 250 15.88 23.77 20.59
CA SER A 250 17.05 24.66 20.73
C SER A 250 17.39 25.42 19.45
N GLU A 251 16.77 25.03 18.31
CA GLU A 251 16.93 25.64 17.00
C GLU A 251 15.69 26.46 16.63
N PRO A 252 15.79 27.43 15.70
CA PRO A 252 14.62 28.11 15.18
C PRO A 252 13.62 27.14 14.53
N PHE A 253 12.33 27.31 14.83
CA PHE A 253 11.29 26.56 14.13
C PHE A 253 11.06 27.11 12.73
N GLU A 254 10.72 26.21 11.80
CA GLU A 254 10.52 26.57 10.39
C GLU A 254 9.25 27.40 10.16
N SER A 255 8.26 27.27 11.05
CA SER A 255 7.01 28.02 10.96
C SER A 255 6.39 28.27 12.35
N PRO A 256 5.43 29.21 12.48
CA PRO A 256 4.65 29.36 13.69
C PRO A 256 3.90 28.08 14.10
N ALA A 257 3.38 27.31 13.14
CA ALA A 257 2.68 26.04 13.39
C ALA A 257 3.62 25.04 14.07
N MET A 258 4.87 24.92 13.62
CA MET A 258 5.87 24.04 14.25
C MET A 258 6.23 24.49 15.67
N LYS A 259 6.31 25.80 15.90
CA LYS A 259 6.55 26.35 17.25
C LYS A 259 5.40 26.05 18.22
N ASP A 260 4.18 26.10 17.75
CA ASP A 260 2.99 25.78 18.56
C ASP A 260 2.87 24.25 18.77
N ALA A 261 3.09 23.46 17.74
CA ALA A 261 3.13 22.00 17.84
C ALA A 261 4.17 21.51 18.87
N ALA A 262 5.34 22.13 18.94
CA ALA A 262 6.38 21.76 19.89
C ALA A 262 5.94 21.84 21.39
N LYS A 263 4.92 22.65 21.70
CA LYS A 263 4.36 22.75 23.07
C LYS A 263 3.61 21.50 23.51
N THR A 264 3.24 20.64 22.53
CA THR A 264 2.50 19.39 22.77
C THR A 264 3.43 18.17 22.85
N TRP A 265 4.74 18.40 22.84
CA TRP A 265 5.76 17.37 22.90
C TRP A 265 6.62 17.52 24.16
N THR A 266 7.17 16.39 24.65
CA THR A 266 8.11 16.37 25.77
C THR A 266 9.30 15.46 25.45
N GLY A 267 10.37 15.58 26.23
CA GLY A 267 11.58 14.77 26.01
C GLY A 267 12.41 15.21 24.82
N ARG A 268 12.98 14.25 24.08
CA ARG A 268 13.94 14.50 22.98
C ARG A 268 13.53 13.79 21.67
N TRP A 269 12.25 13.85 21.29
CA TRP A 269 11.69 13.19 20.11
C TRP A 269 12.47 13.37 18.82
N TRP A 270 13.06 14.57 18.64
CA TRP A 270 13.84 14.91 17.43
C TRP A 270 15.09 14.05 17.24
N THR A 271 15.61 13.42 18.30
CA THR A 271 16.76 12.50 18.21
C THR A 271 16.39 11.15 17.61
N MET A 272 15.10 10.84 17.56
CA MET A 272 14.52 9.61 17.03
C MET A 272 13.61 9.90 15.80
N GLY A 273 13.69 11.12 15.25
CA GLY A 273 12.88 11.56 14.11
C GLY A 273 11.48 12.03 14.46
N GLY A 274 10.78 11.36 15.36
CA GLY A 274 9.43 11.68 15.82
C GLY A 274 8.31 11.17 14.92
N GLY A 275 8.56 10.71 13.70
CA GLY A 275 7.58 10.16 12.76
C GLY A 275 6.74 11.21 12.04
N GLY A 276 5.44 11.01 11.93
CA GLY A 276 4.47 11.94 11.30
C GLY A 276 4.59 12.00 9.78
N THR A 277 4.97 10.92 9.12
CA THR A 277 5.17 10.90 7.68
C THR A 277 3.86 11.01 6.91
N VAL A 278 3.86 11.74 5.78
CA VAL A 278 2.74 11.88 4.84
C VAL A 278 2.97 10.88 3.73
N TRP A 279 2.59 9.62 3.97
CA TRP A 279 2.99 8.53 3.08
C TRP A 279 1.92 8.11 2.08
N ASP A 280 0.68 8.65 2.17
CA ASP A 280 -0.39 8.30 1.24
C ASP A 280 -1.35 9.46 0.97
N SER A 281 -2.53 9.52 1.57
CA SER A 281 -3.67 10.29 1.10
C SER A 281 -3.51 11.80 1.16
N MET A 282 -3.97 12.45 0.08
CA MET A 282 -4.16 13.88 -0.04
C MET A 282 -5.43 14.15 -0.87
N ALA A 283 -6.17 15.20 -0.52
CA ALA A 283 -7.30 15.69 -1.29
C ALA A 283 -7.17 17.23 -1.49
N TYR A 284 -7.82 17.77 -2.51
CA TYR A 284 -7.75 19.20 -2.80
C TYR A 284 -9.14 19.77 -3.06
N ASP A 285 -9.44 20.89 -2.43
CA ASP A 285 -10.64 21.69 -2.70
C ASP A 285 -10.26 22.90 -3.56
N PRO A 286 -10.64 22.94 -4.85
CA PRO A 286 -10.30 24.05 -5.74
C PRO A 286 -11.03 25.35 -5.39
N ASP A 287 -12.24 25.27 -4.80
CA ASP A 287 -13.03 26.46 -4.41
C ASP A 287 -12.38 27.20 -3.23
N LEU A 288 -11.86 26.45 -2.26
CA LEU A 288 -11.19 27.00 -1.08
C LEU A 288 -9.70 27.23 -1.32
N ASN A 289 -9.14 26.60 -2.35
CA ASN A 289 -7.70 26.46 -2.56
C ASN A 289 -7.01 25.83 -1.33
N TYR A 290 -7.57 24.73 -0.80
CA TYR A 290 -7.05 23.99 0.35
C TYR A 290 -6.58 22.61 -0.03
N LEU A 291 -5.33 22.31 0.32
CA LEU A 291 -4.76 20.97 0.27
C LEU A 291 -4.94 20.31 1.64
N TYR A 292 -5.57 19.14 1.68
CA TYR A 292 -5.68 18.30 2.87
C TYR A 292 -4.66 17.17 2.79
N ILE A 293 -3.88 16.99 3.87
CA ILE A 293 -2.90 15.91 3.99
C ILE A 293 -3.21 15.06 5.21
N GLY A 294 -3.02 13.76 5.09
CA GLY A 294 -3.06 12.82 6.21
C GLY A 294 -1.67 12.64 6.83
N VAL A 295 -1.58 12.77 8.14
CA VAL A 295 -0.31 12.65 8.88
C VAL A 295 -0.26 11.32 9.62
N GLY A 296 0.91 10.66 9.54
CA GLY A 296 1.16 9.35 10.11
C GLY A 296 1.42 9.33 11.61
N ASN A 297 1.74 8.15 12.08
CA ASN A 297 2.05 7.79 13.45
C ASN A 297 3.35 8.37 13.99
N GLY A 298 3.53 8.27 15.29
CA GLY A 298 4.77 8.65 15.97
C GLY A 298 5.88 7.60 15.89
N SER A 299 7.14 8.05 15.97
CA SER A 299 8.31 7.20 16.06
C SER A 299 9.18 7.58 17.28
N PRO A 300 9.46 6.60 18.17
CA PRO A 300 8.86 5.25 18.29
C PRO A 300 7.34 5.28 18.50
N TRP A 301 6.65 4.13 18.27
CA TRP A 301 5.21 4.04 18.52
C TRP A 301 4.89 4.37 19.97
N ASN A 302 5.61 3.75 20.93
CA ASN A 302 5.41 3.96 22.35
C ASN A 302 5.60 5.42 22.76
N GLN A 303 4.49 6.08 23.12
CA GLN A 303 4.49 7.48 23.50
C GLN A 303 5.40 7.76 24.71
N ASN A 304 5.46 6.86 25.71
CA ASN A 304 6.29 7.06 26.90
C ASN A 304 7.79 7.12 26.58
N ILE A 305 8.22 6.54 25.48
CA ILE A 305 9.60 6.62 24.98
C ILE A 305 9.77 7.88 24.12
N ARG A 306 8.85 8.14 23.21
CA ARG A 306 8.91 9.27 22.29
C ARG A 306 8.70 10.62 22.99
N SER A 307 7.73 10.69 23.88
CA SER A 307 7.30 11.89 24.59
C SER A 307 6.93 11.56 26.05
N PRO A 308 7.93 11.33 26.91
CA PRO A 308 7.75 10.70 28.25
C PRO A 308 6.87 11.51 29.20
N GLY A 309 6.63 12.79 28.94
CA GLY A 309 5.67 13.60 29.69
C GLY A 309 4.26 13.63 29.07
N GLY A 310 4.01 12.79 28.05
CA GLY A 310 2.73 12.77 27.32
C GLY A 310 2.60 13.94 26.34
N GLY A 311 1.38 14.47 26.21
CA GLY A 311 0.98 15.52 25.28
C GLY A 311 0.41 14.98 23.98
N ASP A 312 -0.22 15.83 23.20
CA ASP A 312 -0.93 15.43 21.98
C ASP A 312 0.01 15.04 20.83
N ASN A 313 1.26 15.51 20.86
CA ASN A 313 2.28 15.26 19.83
C ASN A 313 1.87 15.73 18.43
N LEU A 314 1.45 17.01 18.30
CA LEU A 314 1.03 17.58 17.02
C LEU A 314 2.19 17.59 15.99
N PHE A 315 1.93 17.20 14.71
CA PHE A 315 0.64 16.87 14.12
C PHE A 315 0.50 15.38 13.82
N LEU A 316 0.95 14.47 14.71
CA LEU A 316 0.74 13.04 14.49
C LEU A 316 -0.76 12.72 14.36
N SER A 317 -1.08 11.72 13.55
CA SER A 317 -2.44 11.16 13.41
C SER A 317 -3.49 12.25 13.18
N SER A 318 -3.21 13.16 12.26
CA SER A 318 -4.04 14.35 12.00
C SER A 318 -4.37 14.48 10.52
N VAL A 319 -5.54 15.05 10.24
CA VAL A 319 -5.83 15.73 8.97
C VAL A 319 -5.35 17.16 9.10
N VAL A 320 -4.55 17.65 8.15
CA VAL A 320 -4.02 19.01 8.15
C VAL A 320 -4.37 19.70 6.84
N ALA A 321 -4.94 20.88 6.91
CA ALA A 321 -5.22 21.75 5.76
C ALA A 321 -4.08 22.75 5.57
N LEU A 322 -3.59 22.84 4.33
CA LEU A 322 -2.52 23.75 3.90
C LEU A 322 -2.96 24.57 2.69
N ASN A 323 -2.37 25.75 2.54
CA ASN A 323 -2.42 26.46 1.27
C ASN A 323 -1.47 25.77 0.27
N PRO A 324 -1.94 25.23 -0.88
CA PRO A 324 -1.10 24.49 -1.82
C PRO A 324 -0.07 25.38 -2.54
N ASP A 325 -0.25 26.71 -2.57
CA ASP A 325 0.67 27.61 -3.25
C ASP A 325 1.88 27.97 -2.38
N THR A 326 1.70 28.06 -1.06
CA THR A 326 2.73 28.54 -0.13
C THR A 326 3.18 27.50 0.90
N GLY A 327 2.38 26.44 1.12
CA GLY A 327 2.59 25.46 2.20
C GLY A 327 2.18 25.99 3.59
N ASP A 328 1.51 27.13 3.64
CA ASP A 328 1.05 27.72 4.92
C ASP A 328 -0.04 26.86 5.56
N TYR A 329 0.11 26.66 6.88
CA TYR A 329 -0.88 25.98 7.71
C TYR A 329 -2.18 26.79 7.82
N ILE A 330 -3.33 26.07 7.70
CA ILE A 330 -4.67 26.67 7.84
C ILE A 330 -5.34 26.13 9.09
N TRP A 331 -5.61 24.84 9.16
CA TRP A 331 -6.19 24.16 10.32
C TRP A 331 -5.73 22.70 10.41
N HIS A 332 -5.99 22.05 11.52
CA HIS A 332 -5.84 20.61 11.68
C HIS A 332 -6.94 20.03 12.56
N TYR A 333 -7.21 18.74 12.36
CA TYR A 333 -7.99 17.91 13.28
C TYR A 333 -7.20 16.65 13.60
N GLN A 334 -6.98 16.39 14.89
CA GLN A 334 -6.20 15.23 15.34
C GLN A 334 -7.12 14.07 15.72
N THR A 335 -7.08 12.98 14.94
CA THR A 335 -7.94 11.81 15.14
C THR A 335 -7.50 10.95 16.33
N THR A 336 -6.20 10.94 16.66
CA THR A 336 -5.65 10.16 17.78
C THR A 336 -4.59 10.96 18.52
N PRO A 337 -5.00 11.82 19.49
CA PRO A 337 -4.06 12.57 20.31
C PRO A 337 -3.13 11.66 21.11
N GLY A 338 -1.82 11.93 21.05
CA GLY A 338 -0.82 11.14 21.77
C GLY A 338 -0.77 9.67 21.36
N ASP A 339 -0.96 9.40 20.04
CA ASP A 339 -0.93 8.06 19.48
C ASP A 339 0.21 7.20 20.01
N THR A 340 -0.06 5.92 20.24
CA THR A 340 0.88 4.92 20.70
C THR A 340 0.70 3.55 20.02
N TRP A 341 -0.35 3.41 19.17
CA TRP A 341 -0.80 2.15 18.56
C TRP A 341 -0.47 2.05 17.07
N ASP A 342 0.24 3.03 16.50
CA ASP A 342 0.40 3.18 15.04
C ASP A 342 -0.90 3.61 14.34
N TYR A 343 -1.76 4.37 15.02
CA TYR A 343 -2.99 4.88 14.40
C TYR A 343 -2.68 6.14 13.58
N THR A 344 -2.61 5.95 12.26
CA THR A 344 -2.35 7.03 11.32
C THR A 344 -3.66 7.68 10.84
N ALA A 345 -3.57 8.92 10.35
CA ALA A 345 -4.62 9.60 9.60
C ALA A 345 -4.26 9.75 8.11
N THR A 346 -3.37 8.89 7.61
CA THR A 346 -2.94 8.87 6.20
C THR A 346 -3.88 8.06 5.29
N GLN A 347 -4.96 7.52 5.84
CA GLN A 347 -5.97 6.78 5.11
C GLN A 347 -6.72 7.72 4.15
N HIS A 348 -7.33 7.12 3.14
CA HIS A 348 -8.03 7.85 2.09
C HIS A 348 -9.02 8.87 2.64
N MET A 349 -8.99 10.09 2.10
CA MET A 349 -9.91 11.20 2.42
C MET A 349 -10.82 11.46 1.24
N ILE A 350 -12.09 11.74 1.52
CA ILE A 350 -13.11 12.04 0.50
C ILE A 350 -13.72 13.39 0.82
N LEU A 351 -13.81 14.26 -0.19
CA LEU A 351 -14.55 15.54 -0.10
C LEU A 351 -15.94 15.35 -0.69
N ALA A 352 -16.97 15.88 0.01
CA ALA A 352 -18.33 15.85 -0.47
C ALA A 352 -19.12 17.06 0.05
N GLU A 353 -20.31 17.23 -0.47
CA GLU A 353 -21.34 18.11 0.10
C GLU A 353 -22.49 17.27 0.60
N LEU A 354 -22.80 17.33 1.88
CA LEU A 354 -23.81 16.52 2.53
C LEU A 354 -24.87 17.41 3.18
N GLU A 355 -26.14 17.01 3.07
CA GLU A 355 -27.22 17.65 3.83
C GLU A 355 -27.24 17.07 5.26
N ILE A 356 -26.79 17.87 6.22
CA ILE A 356 -26.70 17.49 7.63
C ILE A 356 -27.53 18.48 8.46
N GLY A 357 -28.55 17.97 9.16
CA GLY A 357 -29.44 18.81 9.97
C GLY A 357 -30.27 19.83 9.17
N GLY A 358 -30.47 19.61 7.87
CA GLY A 358 -31.19 20.48 6.96
C GLY A 358 -30.32 21.62 6.37
N GLU A 359 -29.00 21.54 6.54
CA GLU A 359 -28.03 22.47 5.95
C GLU A 359 -27.04 21.70 5.05
N LEU A 360 -26.74 22.24 3.87
CA LEU A 360 -25.71 21.69 2.99
C LEU A 360 -24.34 22.05 3.54
N ARG A 361 -23.54 21.06 3.93
CA ARG A 361 -22.23 21.21 4.54
C ARG A 361 -21.13 20.71 3.59
N LYS A 362 -20.09 21.50 3.42
CA LYS A 362 -18.85 21.07 2.75
C LYS A 362 -18.06 20.23 3.74
N VAL A 363 -17.94 18.92 3.48
CA VAL A 363 -17.32 17.98 4.42
C VAL A 363 -16.05 17.32 3.86
N ILE A 364 -15.18 16.91 4.77
CA ILE A 364 -14.11 15.94 4.55
C ILE A 364 -14.40 14.71 5.40
N MET A 365 -14.36 13.53 4.79
CA MET A 365 -14.67 12.25 5.41
C MET A 365 -13.44 11.35 5.44
N GLN A 366 -13.22 10.68 6.56
CA GLN A 366 -12.09 9.74 6.70
C GLN A 366 -12.43 8.62 7.67
N ALA A 367 -12.04 7.39 7.33
CA ALA A 367 -11.95 6.23 8.22
C ALA A 367 -10.47 5.95 8.52
N PRO A 368 -9.82 6.59 9.50
CA PRO A 368 -8.43 6.32 9.85
C PRO A 368 -8.26 4.96 10.53
N LYS A 369 -7.01 4.57 10.82
CA LYS A 369 -6.69 3.31 11.49
C LYS A 369 -7.40 3.11 12.82
N ASN A 370 -7.74 4.19 13.52
CA ASN A 370 -8.24 4.18 14.90
C ASN A 370 -9.65 3.58 15.09
N GLY A 371 -10.40 3.34 13.99
CA GLY A 371 -11.69 2.64 14.04
C GLY A 371 -12.93 3.53 14.03
N PHE A 372 -12.78 4.85 14.09
CA PHE A 372 -13.89 5.82 13.92
C PHE A 372 -13.98 6.30 12.48
N PHE A 373 -15.21 6.49 11.97
CA PHE A 373 -15.46 7.22 10.73
C PHE A 373 -15.77 8.67 11.05
N TYR A 374 -14.91 9.58 10.63
CA TYR A 374 -15.02 11.03 10.89
C TYR A 374 -15.67 11.78 9.75
N VAL A 375 -16.55 12.73 10.10
CA VAL A 375 -17.06 13.79 9.22
C VAL A 375 -16.69 15.12 9.84
N LEU A 376 -15.90 15.90 9.10
CA LEU A 376 -15.44 17.22 9.54
C LEU A 376 -15.92 18.29 8.54
N ASP A 377 -16.13 19.52 9.01
CA ASP A 377 -16.29 20.69 8.14
C ASP A 377 -14.94 20.98 7.45
N ARG A 378 -14.88 20.87 6.12
CA ARG A 378 -13.61 21.01 5.40
C ARG A 378 -13.11 22.43 5.28
N VAL A 379 -13.97 23.45 5.58
CA VAL A 379 -13.59 24.86 5.58
C VAL A 379 -12.83 25.21 6.85
N THR A 380 -13.31 24.73 8.00
CA THR A 380 -12.83 25.13 9.32
C THR A 380 -12.07 24.05 10.09
N GLY A 381 -12.21 22.78 9.70
CA GLY A 381 -11.72 21.64 10.46
C GLY A 381 -12.59 21.28 11.67
N GLU A 382 -13.76 21.90 11.81
CA GLU A 382 -14.69 21.63 12.91
C GLU A 382 -15.21 20.18 12.86
N PHE A 383 -15.26 19.54 14.03
CA PHE A 383 -15.86 18.22 14.19
C PHE A 383 -17.38 18.27 13.99
N ILE A 384 -17.90 17.45 13.11
CA ILE A 384 -19.35 17.30 12.88
C ILE A 384 -19.85 16.02 13.55
N SER A 385 -19.26 14.89 13.23
CA SER A 385 -19.64 13.60 13.81
C SER A 385 -18.55 12.52 13.65
N ALA A 386 -18.57 11.53 14.51
CA ALA A 386 -17.81 10.29 14.33
C ALA A 386 -18.48 9.14 15.10
N GLU A 387 -18.54 7.97 14.47
CA GLU A 387 -18.99 6.72 15.07
C GLU A 387 -18.07 5.57 14.73
N GLU A 388 -18.10 4.51 15.51
CA GLU A 388 -17.27 3.33 15.28
C GLU A 388 -17.77 2.52 14.07
N TYR A 389 -16.86 2.28 13.08
CA TYR A 389 -17.17 1.39 11.95
C TYR A 389 -16.65 -0.05 12.15
N ILE A 390 -15.81 -0.26 13.16
CA ILE A 390 -15.35 -1.57 13.64
C ILE A 390 -15.38 -1.60 15.17
N PRO A 391 -15.51 -2.79 15.80
CA PRO A 391 -15.36 -2.92 17.25
C PRO A 391 -13.96 -2.49 17.71
N MET A 392 -13.87 -1.70 18.78
CA MET A 392 -12.60 -1.23 19.31
C MET A 392 -12.50 -1.35 20.82
N THR A 393 -11.26 -1.37 21.35
CA THR A 393 -10.98 -1.48 22.78
C THR A 393 -10.23 -0.27 23.34
N TRP A 394 -9.67 0.60 22.49
CA TRP A 394 -8.84 1.72 22.93
C TRP A 394 -9.65 2.96 23.31
N ALA A 395 -10.84 3.15 22.72
CA ALA A 395 -11.72 4.29 23.01
C ALA A 395 -13.18 3.82 23.06
N THR A 396 -14.02 4.61 23.73
CA THR A 396 -15.46 4.33 23.89
C THR A 396 -16.33 5.14 22.91
N HIS A 397 -15.92 6.36 22.59
CA HIS A 397 -16.62 7.28 21.67
C HIS A 397 -15.74 8.51 21.40
N VAL A 398 -16.17 9.36 20.46
CA VAL A 398 -15.63 10.71 20.30
C VAL A 398 -16.55 11.69 21.03
N ASP A 399 -16.00 12.45 21.97
CA ASP A 399 -16.77 13.43 22.73
C ASP A 399 -17.29 14.55 21.80
N PRO A 400 -18.60 14.79 21.73
CA PRO A 400 -19.18 15.70 20.74
C PRO A 400 -18.87 17.17 20.98
N GLU A 401 -18.49 17.57 22.21
CA GLU A 401 -18.17 18.96 22.53
C GLU A 401 -16.71 19.29 22.18
N SER A 402 -15.79 18.36 22.47
CA SER A 402 -14.36 18.58 22.22
C SER A 402 -13.87 18.01 20.89
N GLY A 403 -14.63 17.10 20.26
CA GLY A 403 -14.19 16.35 19.09
C GLY A 403 -13.05 15.36 19.38
N ARG A 404 -12.81 14.99 20.63
CA ARG A 404 -11.69 14.14 21.03
C ARG A 404 -12.16 12.73 21.38
N PRO A 405 -11.44 11.68 20.95
CA PRO A 405 -11.71 10.31 21.43
C PRO A 405 -11.56 10.21 22.94
N VAL A 406 -12.50 9.52 23.57
CA VAL A 406 -12.48 9.20 25.01
C VAL A 406 -11.87 7.82 25.18
N GLU A 407 -10.63 7.79 25.65
CA GLU A 407 -9.92 6.52 25.87
C GLU A 407 -10.62 5.65 26.91
N SER A 408 -10.61 4.33 26.69
CA SER A 408 -11.07 3.35 27.69
C SER A 408 -10.03 3.18 28.82
N ASP A 409 -10.46 2.66 29.98
CA ASP A 409 -9.61 2.57 31.18
C ASP A 409 -8.28 1.84 30.98
N ASN A 410 -8.20 0.86 30.08
CA ASN A 410 -7.01 0.07 29.79
C ASN A 410 -6.52 0.24 28.33
N ALA A 411 -6.81 1.37 27.73
CA ALA A 411 -6.46 1.65 26.32
C ALA A 411 -4.96 1.55 26.04
N ARG A 412 -4.13 2.06 26.99
CA ARG A 412 -2.69 2.18 26.75
C ARG A 412 -1.92 0.96 27.27
N TYR A 413 -1.28 0.25 26.37
CA TYR A 413 -0.46 -0.94 26.66
C TYR A 413 0.82 -0.64 27.46
N GLN A 414 1.11 0.62 27.75
CA GLN A 414 2.18 1.05 28.66
C GLN A 414 1.90 0.65 30.11
N VAL A 415 0.69 0.28 30.46
CA VAL A 415 0.34 -0.42 31.70
C VAL A 415 0.76 -1.88 31.56
N ALA A 416 1.35 -2.46 32.61
CA ALA A 416 1.85 -3.84 32.58
C ALA A 416 0.78 -4.83 32.08
N ASN A 417 1.12 -5.63 31.06
CA ASN A 417 0.30 -6.73 30.60
C ASN A 417 0.75 -8.01 31.32
N PRO A 418 -0.08 -8.60 32.21
CA PRO A 418 0.32 -9.77 33.01
C PRO A 418 0.76 -10.98 32.18
N LEU A 419 0.26 -11.12 30.93
CA LEU A 419 0.70 -12.19 30.02
C LEU A 419 2.15 -12.00 29.58
N LEU A 420 2.61 -10.75 29.38
CA LEU A 420 4.00 -10.46 28.98
C LEU A 420 5.01 -10.70 30.09
N ASP A 421 4.58 -10.64 31.37
CA ASP A 421 5.43 -10.90 32.51
C ASP A 421 5.71 -12.39 32.70
N LEU A 422 4.92 -13.27 32.07
CA LEU A 422 5.10 -14.71 32.15
C LEU A 422 6.23 -15.19 31.21
N PRO A 423 6.95 -16.26 31.57
CA PRO A 423 7.81 -16.98 30.64
C PRO A 423 7.02 -17.45 29.41
N LEU A 424 7.61 -17.44 28.19
CA LEU A 424 6.93 -17.77 26.94
C LEU A 424 6.14 -19.09 27.00
N LYS A 425 6.70 -20.13 27.64
CA LYS A 425 6.01 -21.42 27.81
C LYS A 425 4.72 -21.32 28.63
N GLU A 426 4.71 -20.45 29.65
CA GLU A 426 3.54 -20.19 30.46
C GLU A 426 2.53 -19.31 29.74
N GLN A 427 2.99 -18.30 28.97
CA GLN A 427 2.13 -17.51 28.07
C GLN A 427 1.37 -18.44 27.10
N VAL A 428 2.09 -19.33 26.41
CA VAL A 428 1.50 -20.31 25.48
C VAL A 428 0.50 -21.21 26.20
N ALA A 429 0.82 -21.69 27.41
CA ALA A 429 -0.10 -22.52 28.18
C ALA A 429 -1.38 -21.77 28.59
N VAL A 430 -1.28 -20.50 28.94
CA VAL A 430 -2.43 -19.65 29.27
C VAL A 430 -3.28 -19.44 28.02
N LEU A 431 -2.68 -19.01 26.89
CA LEU A 431 -3.40 -18.79 25.63
C LEU A 431 -4.02 -20.08 25.08
N ALA A 432 -3.37 -21.23 25.25
CA ALA A 432 -3.92 -22.53 24.84
C ALA A 432 -5.18 -22.91 25.65
N ALA A 433 -5.25 -22.50 26.91
CA ALA A 433 -6.41 -22.73 27.78
C ALA A 433 -7.58 -21.76 27.53
N MET A 434 -7.33 -20.60 26.90
CA MET A 434 -8.35 -19.59 26.57
C MET A 434 -9.16 -20.00 25.35
N THR A 435 -10.42 -19.56 25.28
CA THR A 435 -11.20 -19.59 24.05
C THR A 435 -10.74 -18.50 23.06
N ALA A 436 -11.18 -18.53 21.80
CA ALA A 436 -10.89 -17.47 20.84
C ALA A 436 -11.42 -16.11 21.32
N GLU A 437 -12.62 -16.09 21.90
CA GLU A 437 -13.26 -14.87 22.45
C GLU A 437 -12.49 -14.31 23.64
N GLU A 438 -11.94 -15.17 24.52
CA GLU A 438 -11.11 -14.74 25.64
C GLU A 438 -9.76 -14.18 25.17
N ILE A 439 -9.16 -14.75 24.10
CA ILE A 439 -7.95 -14.22 23.48
C ILE A 439 -8.27 -12.86 22.82
N GLU A 440 -9.37 -12.76 22.08
CA GLU A 440 -9.80 -11.52 21.46
C GLU A 440 -9.99 -10.40 22.50
N ALA A 441 -10.61 -10.72 23.63
CA ALA A 441 -10.82 -9.76 24.73
C ALA A 441 -9.53 -9.34 25.45
N ALA A 442 -8.48 -10.16 25.37
CA ALA A 442 -7.18 -9.86 25.98
C ALA A 442 -6.27 -9.01 25.05
N TYR A 443 -6.64 -8.88 23.78
CA TYR A 443 -5.90 -8.14 22.77
C TYR A 443 -6.53 -6.76 22.52
N HIS A 444 -5.72 -5.81 22.03
CA HIS A 444 -6.20 -4.49 21.64
C HIS A 444 -6.81 -4.52 20.23
N LYS A 445 -7.85 -3.73 20.03
CA LYS A 445 -8.52 -3.52 18.73
C LYS A 445 -8.70 -2.03 18.46
N PRO A 446 -8.45 -1.62 17.21
CA PRO A 446 -7.75 -2.35 16.16
C PRO A 446 -6.27 -2.57 16.46
N GLY A 447 -5.64 -3.50 15.76
CA GLY A 447 -4.19 -3.65 15.75
C GLY A 447 -3.49 -2.57 14.90
N PRO A 448 -2.18 -2.67 14.68
CA PRO A 448 -1.39 -1.62 14.02
C PRO A 448 -1.69 -1.47 12.51
N LEU A 449 -2.33 -2.45 11.88
CA LEU A 449 -2.83 -2.30 10.51
C LEU A 449 -4.14 -1.50 10.44
N GLY A 450 -4.76 -1.22 11.60
CA GLY A 450 -5.93 -0.38 11.73
C GLY A 450 -7.25 -1.07 11.40
N GLY A 451 -8.34 -0.34 11.56
CA GLY A 451 -9.67 -0.74 11.07
C GLY A 451 -9.83 -0.51 9.57
N HIS A 452 -8.99 0.33 9.01
CA HIS A 452 -8.84 0.62 7.58
C HIS A 452 -7.39 1.04 7.33
N ASN A 453 -6.84 0.70 6.17
CA ASN A 453 -5.48 1.06 5.81
C ASN A 453 -5.46 1.98 4.57
N TRP A 454 -4.40 1.95 3.76
CA TRP A 454 -4.22 2.81 2.59
C TRP A 454 -5.21 2.56 1.44
N HIS A 455 -5.84 1.39 1.38
CA HIS A 455 -6.78 1.02 0.32
C HIS A 455 -7.89 2.06 0.22
N PRO A 456 -8.07 2.76 -0.91
CA PRO A 456 -9.01 3.86 -0.94
C PRO A 456 -10.46 3.38 -0.81
N MET A 457 -11.24 4.16 -0.08
CA MET A 457 -12.70 4.11 -0.04
C MET A 457 -13.26 4.61 -1.37
N SER A 458 -14.58 4.48 -1.59
CA SER A 458 -15.31 5.28 -2.57
C SER A 458 -16.60 5.83 -1.98
N TYR A 459 -17.05 6.96 -2.49
CA TYR A 459 -18.35 7.55 -2.16
C TYR A 459 -19.22 7.58 -3.41
N SER A 460 -20.43 7.07 -3.31
CA SER A 460 -21.42 7.18 -4.39
C SER A 460 -22.45 8.26 -4.06
N PRO A 461 -22.52 9.33 -4.85
CA PRO A 461 -23.58 10.33 -4.69
C PRO A 461 -24.98 9.77 -4.95
N ASP A 462 -25.09 8.67 -5.72
CA ASP A 462 -26.39 8.05 -6.04
C ASP A 462 -27.00 7.30 -4.85
N THR A 463 -26.16 6.62 -4.05
CA THR A 463 -26.60 5.92 -2.83
C THR A 463 -26.44 6.75 -1.57
N GLY A 464 -25.58 7.76 -1.59
CA GLY A 464 -25.17 8.52 -0.41
C GLY A 464 -24.23 7.74 0.52
N TYR A 465 -23.69 6.60 0.10
CA TYR A 465 -22.87 5.73 0.96
C TYR A 465 -21.39 5.83 0.65
N VAL A 466 -20.58 5.69 1.72
CA VAL A 466 -19.13 5.46 1.63
C VAL A 466 -18.86 3.97 1.78
N TYR A 467 -18.11 3.39 0.84
CA TYR A 467 -17.71 1.98 0.87
C TYR A 467 -16.30 1.86 1.42
N ILE A 468 -16.17 1.21 2.58
CA ILE A 468 -14.94 1.12 3.36
C ILE A 468 -14.36 -0.29 3.25
N PRO A 469 -13.14 -0.48 2.70
CA PRO A 469 -12.43 -1.76 2.77
C PRO A 469 -11.84 -1.94 4.18
N ALA A 470 -12.64 -2.50 5.08
CA ALA A 470 -12.38 -2.53 6.51
C ALA A 470 -11.69 -3.80 6.99
N LEU A 471 -10.99 -3.69 8.12
CA LEU A 471 -10.23 -4.73 8.79
C LEU A 471 -10.67 -4.83 10.26
N ASP A 472 -10.82 -6.04 10.77
CA ASP A 472 -10.97 -6.31 12.21
C ASP A 472 -9.86 -7.28 12.62
N MET A 473 -8.78 -6.73 13.16
CA MET A 473 -7.56 -7.47 13.52
C MET A 473 -7.13 -7.08 14.93
N PRO A 474 -7.26 -7.98 15.91
CA PRO A 474 -6.72 -7.75 17.24
C PRO A 474 -5.19 -7.86 17.24
N PHE A 475 -4.53 -7.20 18.21
CA PHE A 475 -3.09 -7.25 18.36
C PHE A 475 -2.65 -7.19 19.83
N GLY A 476 -1.66 -7.99 20.18
CA GLY A 476 -1.05 -8.00 21.50
C GLY A 476 0.07 -6.97 21.63
N TYR A 477 -0.25 -5.74 22.02
CA TYR A 477 0.76 -4.72 22.32
C TYR A 477 1.41 -4.94 23.68
N GLY A 478 2.66 -4.52 23.81
CA GLY A 478 3.38 -4.51 25.09
C GLY A 478 4.57 -3.56 25.08
N ASN A 479 5.03 -3.17 26.27
CA ASN A 479 6.26 -2.39 26.40
C ASN A 479 7.48 -3.22 26.04
N GLU A 480 8.40 -2.67 25.25
CA GLU A 480 9.76 -3.20 25.12
C GLU A 480 10.58 -2.74 26.35
N PRO A 481 11.01 -3.67 27.25
CA PRO A 481 11.57 -3.29 28.54
C PRO A 481 12.89 -2.53 28.47
N GLU A 482 13.71 -2.83 27.46
CA GLU A 482 15.06 -2.28 27.27
C GLU A 482 15.20 -1.70 25.86
N PHE A 483 14.31 -0.74 25.52
CA PHE A 483 14.34 -0.10 24.20
C PHE A 483 15.65 0.68 24.00
N THR A 484 16.31 0.42 22.88
CA THR A 484 17.45 1.20 22.39
C THR A 484 17.18 1.62 20.95
N TYR A 485 17.26 2.92 20.69
CA TYR A 485 17.10 3.45 19.34
C TYR A 485 18.28 3.03 18.44
N GLU A 486 17.95 2.45 17.29
CA GLU A 486 18.92 2.06 16.24
C GLU A 486 18.56 2.74 14.92
N GLN A 487 19.40 3.64 14.44
CA GLN A 487 19.15 4.35 13.19
C GLN A 487 19.03 3.36 12.01
N GLY A 488 17.96 3.51 11.21
CA GLY A 488 17.71 2.66 10.04
C GLY A 488 17.24 1.25 10.39
N ARG A 489 16.74 1.03 11.61
CA ARG A 489 16.06 -0.18 12.05
C ARG A 489 14.66 0.15 12.54
N TRP A 490 13.83 -0.85 12.72
CA TRP A 490 12.50 -0.67 13.28
C TRP A 490 12.57 -0.25 14.74
N ASN A 491 12.13 0.97 15.02
CA ASN A 491 12.14 1.59 16.34
C ASN A 491 10.71 1.72 16.87
N LEU A 492 10.06 0.61 17.19
CA LEU A 492 8.67 0.59 17.64
C LEU A 492 8.54 0.84 19.13
N ALA A 493 9.53 0.40 19.92
CA ALA A 493 9.47 0.33 21.38
C ALA A 493 8.24 -0.44 21.87
N ASN A 494 7.88 -1.48 21.14
CA ASN A 494 6.76 -2.39 21.38
C ASN A 494 7.26 -3.83 21.48
N ASP A 495 6.82 -4.55 22.50
CA ASP A 495 7.10 -5.97 22.65
C ASP A 495 6.17 -6.81 21.78
N TRP A 496 6.73 -7.40 20.73
CA TRP A 496 6.01 -8.20 19.74
C TRP A 496 5.64 -9.60 20.19
N ARG A 497 6.05 -10.04 21.40
CA ARG A 497 5.89 -11.45 21.80
C ARG A 497 4.45 -11.94 21.76
N LEU A 498 3.46 -11.09 22.04
CA LEU A 498 2.03 -11.46 21.96
C LEU A 498 1.47 -11.34 20.52
N GLY A 499 2.11 -10.57 19.65
CA GLY A 499 1.73 -10.43 18.23
C GLY A 499 2.40 -11.45 17.32
N MET A 500 3.22 -12.38 17.86
CA MET A 500 3.98 -13.36 17.11
C MET A 500 3.34 -14.75 17.18
N PRO A 501 3.48 -15.58 16.14
CA PRO A 501 3.11 -16.99 16.24
C PRO A 501 3.80 -17.64 17.43
N THR A 502 3.01 -18.28 18.28
CA THR A 502 3.49 -18.91 19.51
C THR A 502 4.28 -20.18 19.23
N GLY A 503 3.98 -20.82 18.08
CA GLY A 503 4.47 -22.13 17.67
C GLY A 503 3.61 -23.28 18.19
N ASP A 504 2.60 -23.02 19.01
CA ASP A 504 1.51 -23.94 19.30
C ASP A 504 0.42 -23.76 18.24
N GLN A 505 0.14 -24.82 17.47
CA GLN A 505 -0.81 -24.74 16.36
C GLN A 505 -2.20 -24.38 16.84
N GLY A 506 -2.64 -24.91 17.99
CA GLY A 506 -3.98 -24.65 18.48
C GLY A 506 -4.18 -23.19 18.92
N VAL A 507 -3.13 -22.55 19.45
CA VAL A 507 -3.14 -21.12 19.77
C VAL A 507 -3.08 -20.29 18.49
N ASP A 508 -2.13 -20.62 17.60
CA ASP A 508 -1.94 -19.90 16.34
C ASP A 508 -3.25 -19.93 15.51
N ASP A 509 -3.92 -21.10 15.38
CA ASP A 509 -5.20 -21.24 14.65
C ASP A 509 -6.34 -20.40 15.28
N LYS A 510 -6.35 -20.25 16.60
CA LYS A 510 -7.35 -19.39 17.28
C LYS A 510 -7.11 -17.92 16.96
N VAL A 511 -5.84 -17.47 17.00
CA VAL A 511 -5.48 -16.08 16.67
C VAL A 511 -5.76 -15.79 15.20
N ASP A 512 -5.37 -16.68 14.31
CA ASP A 512 -5.60 -16.58 12.87
C ASP A 512 -7.11 -16.47 12.55
N GLY A 513 -7.95 -17.22 13.28
CA GLY A 513 -9.40 -17.16 13.16
C GLY A 513 -10.06 -15.84 13.62
N LEU A 514 -9.29 -14.96 14.29
CA LEU A 514 -9.75 -13.62 14.68
C LEU A 514 -9.51 -12.56 13.60
N LEU A 515 -8.72 -12.87 12.57
CA LEU A 515 -8.41 -11.94 11.49
C LEU A 515 -9.58 -11.87 10.52
N ARG A 516 -10.14 -10.68 10.29
CA ARG A 516 -11.32 -10.49 9.44
C ARG A 516 -11.13 -9.30 8.52
N GLY A 517 -11.60 -9.42 7.28
CA GLY A 517 -11.69 -8.35 6.30
C GLY A 517 -13.11 -8.26 5.74
N PHE A 518 -13.59 -7.07 5.44
CA PHE A 518 -14.94 -6.88 4.93
C PHE A 518 -15.09 -5.56 4.16
N ILE A 519 -16.16 -5.43 3.37
CA ILE A 519 -16.67 -4.15 2.89
C ILE A 519 -17.75 -3.70 3.86
N SER A 520 -17.67 -2.46 4.33
CA SER A 520 -18.75 -1.77 5.04
C SER A 520 -19.32 -0.67 4.16
N ALA A 521 -20.61 -0.72 3.82
CA ALA A 521 -21.31 0.42 3.28
C ALA A 521 -21.80 1.29 4.44
N TRP A 522 -21.32 2.50 4.49
CA TRP A 522 -21.51 3.43 5.59
C TRP A 522 -22.31 4.65 5.16
N ASP A 523 -23.38 4.95 5.87
CA ASP A 523 -24.11 6.21 5.70
C ASP A 523 -23.42 7.31 6.52
N PRO A 524 -22.75 8.30 5.88
CA PRO A 524 -21.99 9.32 6.58
C PRO A 524 -22.85 10.37 7.29
N VAL A 525 -24.13 10.49 6.95
CA VAL A 525 -25.04 11.46 7.56
C VAL A 525 -25.61 10.93 8.87
N VAL A 526 -26.09 9.67 8.87
CA VAL A 526 -26.64 9.01 10.07
C VAL A 526 -25.58 8.26 10.87
N GLN A 527 -24.36 8.16 10.35
CA GLN A 527 -23.21 7.49 10.97
C GLN A 527 -23.52 6.04 11.34
N LYS A 528 -23.94 5.25 10.33
CA LYS A 528 -24.28 3.84 10.54
C LYS A 528 -23.93 2.98 9.35
N GLU A 529 -23.53 1.74 9.64
CA GLU A 529 -23.43 0.71 8.63
C GLU A 529 -24.80 0.33 8.07
N VAL A 530 -24.91 0.33 6.74
CA VAL A 530 -26.13 -0.04 6.01
C VAL A 530 -26.14 -1.54 5.71
N TRP A 531 -24.98 -2.02 5.17
CA TRP A 531 -24.77 -3.44 4.93
C TRP A 531 -23.27 -3.77 5.00
N ARG A 532 -22.95 -5.05 5.14
CA ARG A 532 -21.59 -5.57 5.23
C ARG A 532 -21.40 -6.82 4.39
N ILE A 533 -20.24 -6.94 3.74
CA ILE A 533 -19.81 -8.16 3.06
C ILE A 533 -18.54 -8.67 3.73
N GLN A 534 -18.60 -9.86 4.31
CA GLN A 534 -17.44 -10.51 4.91
C GLN A 534 -16.60 -11.19 3.83
N HIS A 535 -15.30 -10.94 3.82
CA HIS A 535 -14.32 -11.63 2.97
C HIS A 535 -13.74 -12.87 3.64
N ALA A 536 -13.23 -13.79 2.81
CA ALA A 536 -12.49 -14.94 3.30
C ALA A 536 -11.12 -14.56 3.89
N GLY A 537 -10.54 -13.46 3.41
CA GLY A 537 -9.25 -12.97 3.86
C GLY A 537 -9.29 -11.50 4.27
N THR A 538 -8.25 -11.05 4.93
CA THR A 538 -8.20 -9.76 5.61
C THR A 538 -7.81 -8.60 4.68
N TRP A 539 -6.79 -8.79 3.83
CA TRP A 539 -6.16 -7.70 3.06
C TRP A 539 -6.73 -7.59 1.65
N ASN A 540 -7.80 -6.80 1.47
CA ASN A 540 -8.53 -6.66 0.22
C ASN A 540 -8.26 -5.32 -0.44
N GLY A 541 -8.58 -5.18 -1.74
CA GLY A 541 -8.28 -4.01 -2.54
C GLY A 541 -9.12 -2.77 -2.18
N GLY A 542 -8.75 -1.63 -2.77
CA GLY A 542 -9.55 -0.40 -2.69
C GLY A 542 -10.84 -0.49 -3.51
N MET A 543 -11.68 0.54 -3.38
CA MET A 543 -13.04 0.59 -3.91
C MET A 543 -13.14 1.46 -5.17
N LEU A 544 -14.10 1.14 -6.01
CA LEU A 544 -14.66 1.96 -7.09
C LEU A 544 -16.18 1.87 -7.01
N SER A 545 -16.89 2.97 -7.10
CA SER A 545 -18.35 3.01 -7.30
C SER A 545 -18.70 3.61 -8.67
N THR A 546 -19.84 3.21 -9.27
CA THR A 546 -20.29 3.67 -10.58
C THR A 546 -21.75 4.03 -10.60
N HIS A 547 -22.15 4.90 -11.55
CA HIS A 547 -23.55 5.28 -11.78
C HIS A 547 -24.44 4.08 -12.20
N GLY A 548 -23.83 2.97 -12.64
CA GLY A 548 -24.55 1.72 -12.90
C GLY A 548 -25.04 0.97 -11.64
N ASN A 549 -25.03 1.60 -10.46
CA ASN A 549 -25.33 1.02 -9.14
C ASN A 549 -24.42 -0.17 -8.78
N LEU A 550 -23.14 -0.06 -9.13
CA LEU A 550 -22.12 -1.08 -8.87
C LEU A 550 -20.98 -0.54 -8.00
N ILE A 551 -20.43 -1.43 -7.20
CA ILE A 551 -19.10 -1.25 -6.62
C ILE A 551 -18.19 -2.40 -7.06
N PHE A 552 -16.92 -2.09 -7.28
CA PHE A 552 -15.90 -3.06 -7.67
C PHE A 552 -14.79 -3.11 -6.62
N GLN A 553 -14.36 -4.33 -6.29
CA GLN A 553 -13.21 -4.57 -5.42
C GLN A 553 -12.45 -5.82 -5.84
N GLY A 554 -11.13 -5.76 -5.74
CA GLY A 554 -10.31 -6.97 -5.72
C GLY A 554 -10.17 -7.54 -4.30
N ASN A 555 -9.89 -8.82 -4.16
CA ASN A 555 -9.68 -9.41 -2.85
C ASN A 555 -8.39 -10.24 -2.75
N SER A 556 -7.99 -10.50 -1.51
CA SER A 556 -6.81 -11.30 -1.19
C SER A 556 -6.89 -12.75 -1.67
N SER A 557 -8.08 -13.28 -1.90
CA SER A 557 -8.30 -14.63 -2.46
C SER A 557 -8.09 -14.70 -3.97
N GLY A 558 -7.76 -13.56 -4.63
CA GLY A 558 -7.46 -13.50 -6.06
C GLY A 558 -8.68 -13.42 -6.95
N GLN A 559 -9.78 -12.85 -6.45
CA GLN A 559 -10.97 -12.53 -7.23
C GLN A 559 -11.07 -11.01 -7.43
N PHE A 560 -11.54 -10.60 -8.59
CA PHE A 560 -12.05 -9.27 -8.86
C PHE A 560 -13.57 -9.36 -8.95
N VAL A 561 -14.30 -8.57 -8.17
CA VAL A 561 -15.71 -8.77 -7.88
C VAL A 561 -16.48 -7.48 -8.10
N ALA A 562 -17.69 -7.59 -8.64
CA ALA A 562 -18.69 -6.52 -8.71
C ALA A 562 -19.86 -6.86 -7.78
N TYR A 563 -20.24 -5.88 -6.96
CA TYR A 563 -21.38 -5.96 -6.07
C TYR A 563 -22.40 -4.87 -6.40
N ARG A 564 -23.66 -5.10 -6.08
CA ARG A 564 -24.71 -4.09 -6.12
C ARG A 564 -24.44 -3.04 -5.02
N ALA A 565 -24.38 -1.78 -5.39
CA ALA A 565 -23.96 -0.71 -4.48
C ALA A 565 -24.92 -0.47 -3.31
N ASP A 566 -26.23 -0.60 -3.54
CA ASP A 566 -27.26 -0.35 -2.52
C ASP A 566 -27.50 -1.52 -1.55
N THR A 567 -27.11 -2.76 -1.90
CA THR A 567 -27.43 -3.96 -1.08
C THR A 567 -26.22 -4.83 -0.73
N GLY A 568 -25.12 -4.71 -1.44
CA GLY A 568 -23.94 -5.58 -1.29
C GLY A 568 -24.10 -6.96 -1.95
N GLU A 569 -25.14 -7.21 -2.77
CA GLU A 569 -25.28 -8.46 -3.50
C GLU A 569 -24.13 -8.67 -4.49
N GLU A 570 -23.44 -9.82 -4.44
CA GLU A 570 -22.44 -10.18 -5.45
C GLU A 570 -23.12 -10.49 -6.78
N LEU A 571 -22.75 -9.76 -7.83
CA LEU A 571 -23.35 -9.89 -9.16
C LEU A 571 -22.41 -10.54 -10.18
N TRP A 572 -21.11 -10.39 -10.00
CA TRP A 572 -20.09 -10.93 -10.91
C TRP A 572 -18.74 -11.08 -10.20
N SER A 573 -17.97 -12.08 -10.62
CA SER A 573 -16.59 -12.24 -10.19
C SER A 573 -15.72 -12.89 -11.26
N ALA A 574 -14.44 -12.53 -11.29
CA ALA A 574 -13.44 -13.11 -12.18
C ALA A 574 -12.13 -13.41 -11.46
N PRO A 575 -11.46 -14.54 -11.77
CA PRO A 575 -10.18 -14.89 -11.17
C PRO A 575 -9.06 -13.99 -11.73
N ALA A 576 -8.28 -13.35 -10.84
CA ALA A 576 -7.08 -12.59 -11.19
C ALA A 576 -5.80 -13.42 -11.15
N GLN A 577 -5.86 -14.65 -10.62
CA GLN A 577 -4.75 -15.59 -10.44
C GLN A 577 -3.63 -15.10 -9.49
N THR A 578 -3.91 -14.03 -8.76
CA THR A 578 -3.06 -13.44 -7.71
C THR A 578 -3.94 -12.60 -6.80
N GLY A 579 -3.50 -12.29 -5.58
CA GLY A 579 -4.24 -11.36 -4.73
C GLY A 579 -4.36 -9.98 -5.36
N VAL A 580 -5.52 -9.34 -5.22
CA VAL A 580 -5.82 -8.02 -5.80
C VAL A 580 -6.01 -7.03 -4.66
N ILE A 581 -5.00 -6.19 -4.46
CA ILE A 581 -4.97 -5.20 -3.36
C ILE A 581 -5.05 -3.75 -3.85
N ALA A 582 -4.80 -3.49 -5.12
CA ALA A 582 -4.94 -2.17 -5.72
C ALA A 582 -6.42 -1.78 -5.94
N PRO A 583 -6.72 -0.49 -6.03
CA PRO A 583 -8.06 -0.02 -6.34
C PRO A 583 -8.34 -0.06 -7.84
N PRO A 584 -9.58 -0.39 -8.25
CA PRO A 584 -10.00 -0.35 -9.65
C PRO A 584 -10.35 1.07 -10.10
N ILE A 585 -10.40 1.25 -11.44
CA ILE A 585 -10.86 2.45 -12.14
C ILE A 585 -11.85 2.07 -13.25
N SER A 586 -12.66 3.03 -13.72
CA SER A 586 -13.50 2.88 -14.89
C SER A 586 -13.29 4.03 -15.87
N PHE A 587 -13.27 3.71 -17.17
CA PHE A 587 -13.09 4.67 -18.26
C PHE A 587 -13.85 4.23 -19.50
N GLU A 588 -13.95 5.09 -20.51
CA GLU A 588 -14.63 4.81 -21.78
C GLU A 588 -13.71 5.13 -22.96
N ILE A 589 -13.70 4.29 -23.98
CA ILE A 589 -13.03 4.53 -25.25
C ILE A 589 -13.98 4.14 -26.38
N ASP A 590 -14.21 5.06 -27.35
CA ASP A 590 -15.08 4.85 -28.51
C ASP A 590 -16.52 4.41 -28.15
N GLY A 591 -17.03 4.87 -27.01
CA GLY A 591 -18.38 4.52 -26.54
C GLY A 591 -18.47 3.14 -25.88
N GLU A 592 -17.35 2.49 -25.58
CA GLU A 592 -17.29 1.26 -24.77
C GLU A 592 -16.71 1.56 -23.38
N GLN A 593 -17.44 1.18 -22.34
CA GLN A 593 -16.98 1.29 -20.95
C GLN A 593 -16.07 0.12 -20.57
N TYR A 594 -14.98 0.44 -19.90
CA TYR A 594 -14.01 -0.51 -19.35
C TYR A 594 -13.90 -0.36 -17.82
N VAL A 595 -13.58 -1.46 -17.17
CA VAL A 595 -13.17 -1.48 -15.76
C VAL A 595 -11.80 -2.14 -15.66
N THR A 596 -10.85 -1.46 -15.03
CA THR A 596 -9.47 -1.95 -14.91
C THR A 596 -9.05 -2.05 -13.46
N VAL A 597 -8.28 -3.10 -13.15
CA VAL A 597 -7.60 -3.25 -11.86
C VAL A 597 -6.16 -3.74 -12.07
N VAL A 598 -5.26 -3.23 -11.25
CA VAL A 598 -3.89 -3.70 -11.19
C VAL A 598 -3.82 -4.81 -10.13
N ALA A 599 -3.49 -6.02 -10.54
CA ALA A 599 -3.47 -7.21 -9.70
C ALA A 599 -2.04 -7.63 -9.36
N GLY A 600 -1.74 -7.82 -8.08
CA GLY A 600 -0.43 -8.25 -7.61
C GLY A 600 -0.39 -8.35 -6.10
N TRP A 601 -0.27 -9.57 -5.57
CA TRP A 601 -0.14 -9.82 -4.13
C TRP A 601 1.19 -9.27 -3.59
N GLY A 602 1.15 -8.55 -2.46
CA GLY A 602 2.34 -7.98 -1.80
C GLY A 602 1.97 -6.93 -0.75
N GLY A 603 2.88 -6.00 -0.50
CA GLY A 603 2.69 -4.93 0.48
C GLY A 603 2.86 -5.38 1.94
N ALA A 604 2.48 -4.51 2.87
CA ALA A 604 2.71 -4.68 4.31
C ALA A 604 2.20 -6.01 4.86
N PHE A 605 0.95 -6.36 4.57
CA PHE A 605 0.32 -7.57 5.09
C PHE A 605 1.01 -8.84 4.61
N ALA A 606 1.40 -8.89 3.33
CA ALA A 606 2.10 -10.04 2.74
C ALA A 606 3.48 -10.29 3.38
N LEU A 607 4.14 -9.24 3.87
CA LEU A 607 5.40 -9.35 4.60
C LEU A 607 5.20 -9.75 6.06
N THR A 608 4.20 -9.20 6.74
CA THR A 608 4.11 -9.22 8.21
C THR A 608 3.04 -10.16 8.77
N ALA A 609 1.98 -10.47 8.03
CA ALA A 609 0.82 -11.18 8.56
C ALA A 609 0.22 -12.26 7.65
N ALA A 610 0.44 -12.23 6.33
CA ALA A 610 -0.25 -13.12 5.39
C ALA A 610 0.00 -14.62 5.62
N ALA A 611 1.09 -14.97 6.28
CA ALA A 611 1.38 -16.36 6.63
C ALA A 611 0.37 -16.97 7.60
N ALA A 612 -0.36 -16.14 8.33
CA ALA A 612 -1.41 -16.56 9.25
C ALA A 612 -2.64 -17.09 8.50
N GLU A 613 -2.99 -16.48 7.38
CA GLU A 613 -4.19 -16.83 6.61
C GLU A 613 -3.98 -17.97 5.58
N GLY A 614 -2.75 -18.49 5.44
CA GLY A 614 -2.46 -19.65 4.59
C GLY A 614 -2.57 -19.36 3.09
N TYR A 615 -2.35 -18.13 2.64
CA TYR A 615 -2.38 -17.78 1.21
C TYR A 615 -1.32 -18.55 0.42
N ASN A 616 -1.78 -19.27 -0.59
CA ASN A 616 -0.93 -20.02 -1.54
C ASN A 616 -0.81 -19.32 -2.90
N LEU A 617 -1.38 -18.11 -3.05
CA LEU A 617 -1.31 -17.37 -4.31
C LEU A 617 0.12 -16.87 -4.53
N LYS A 618 0.71 -17.24 -5.67
CA LYS A 618 2.01 -16.68 -6.04
C LYS A 618 1.85 -15.23 -6.47
N PRO A 619 2.72 -14.34 -6.01
CA PRO A 619 2.75 -12.98 -6.49
C PRO A 619 2.96 -12.96 -8.01
N ARG A 620 2.09 -12.24 -8.71
CA ARG A 620 2.15 -11.98 -10.15
C ARG A 620 1.65 -10.58 -10.37
N GLY A 621 2.47 -9.72 -10.98
CA GLY A 621 2.01 -8.38 -11.32
C GLY A 621 1.36 -8.35 -12.69
N ARG A 622 0.11 -7.88 -12.79
CA ARG A 622 -0.58 -7.68 -14.06
C ARG A 622 -1.62 -6.59 -14.01
N ILE A 623 -1.91 -6.00 -15.15
CA ILE A 623 -3.05 -5.12 -15.38
C ILE A 623 -4.15 -5.98 -16.00
N LEU A 624 -5.36 -5.92 -15.46
CA LEU A 624 -6.54 -6.64 -15.96
C LEU A 624 -7.61 -5.63 -16.33
N THR A 625 -8.07 -5.66 -17.57
CA THR A 625 -9.12 -4.76 -18.08
C THR A 625 -10.29 -5.56 -18.62
N TYR A 626 -11.48 -5.22 -18.16
CA TYR A 626 -12.73 -5.89 -18.46
C TYR A 626 -13.67 -4.95 -19.21
N LYS A 627 -14.50 -5.51 -20.09
CA LYS A 627 -15.62 -4.85 -20.76
C LYS A 627 -16.76 -5.82 -20.99
N LEU A 628 -17.93 -5.33 -21.37
CA LEU A 628 -19.03 -6.21 -21.77
C LEU A 628 -18.59 -7.11 -22.93
N GLU A 629 -18.96 -8.38 -22.89
CA GLU A 629 -18.64 -9.41 -23.88
C GLU A 629 -17.14 -9.62 -24.17
N GLY A 630 -16.24 -9.22 -23.27
CA GLY A 630 -14.80 -9.51 -23.36
C GLY A 630 -14.55 -11.02 -23.43
N LYS A 631 -13.57 -11.47 -24.25
CA LYS A 631 -13.35 -12.92 -24.54
C LYS A 631 -11.92 -13.37 -24.37
N VAL A 632 -11.05 -12.52 -23.87
CA VAL A 632 -9.65 -12.87 -23.61
C VAL A 632 -9.60 -13.81 -22.41
N GLU A 633 -8.73 -14.81 -22.46
CA GLU A 633 -8.50 -15.75 -21.36
C GLU A 633 -7.11 -15.55 -20.77
N LEU A 634 -7.01 -15.63 -19.46
CA LEU A 634 -5.69 -15.65 -18.79
C LEU A 634 -4.98 -16.98 -19.05
N PRO A 635 -3.64 -16.97 -19.20
CA PRO A 635 -2.89 -18.21 -19.36
C PRO A 635 -3.07 -19.11 -18.13
N PRO A 636 -3.04 -20.44 -18.31
CA PRO A 636 -3.19 -21.35 -17.19
C PRO A 636 -2.08 -21.18 -16.16
N VAL A 637 -2.45 -21.22 -14.88
CA VAL A 637 -1.47 -21.19 -13.78
C VAL A 637 -0.78 -22.55 -13.70
N VAL A 638 0.55 -22.54 -13.82
CA VAL A 638 1.37 -23.73 -13.56
C VAL A 638 1.88 -23.63 -12.13
N ASP A 639 1.25 -24.34 -11.22
CA ASP A 639 1.72 -24.46 -9.84
C ASP A 639 2.80 -25.53 -9.75
N ILE A 640 4.03 -25.10 -9.56
CA ILE A 640 5.13 -26.01 -9.18
C ILE A 640 5.13 -26.07 -7.65
N ALA A 641 4.70 -27.18 -7.09
CA ALA A 641 4.78 -27.41 -5.66
C ALA A 641 6.23 -27.24 -5.18
N ALA A 642 6.43 -26.37 -4.19
CA ALA A 642 7.74 -26.21 -3.59
C ALA A 642 8.13 -27.50 -2.84
N VAL A 643 9.25 -28.09 -3.23
CA VAL A 643 9.80 -29.27 -2.53
C VAL A 643 10.55 -28.77 -1.30
N LEU A 644 10.14 -29.22 -0.11
CA LEU A 644 10.85 -28.90 1.13
C LEU A 644 12.21 -29.60 1.15
N PRO A 645 13.34 -28.85 1.14
CA PRO A 645 14.66 -29.44 1.24
C PRO A 645 14.87 -30.15 2.59
N GLU A 646 15.82 -31.08 2.66
CA GLU A 646 16.25 -31.66 3.94
C GLU A 646 16.95 -30.61 4.77
N PRO A 647 16.40 -30.20 5.95
CA PRO A 647 17.06 -29.21 6.80
C PRO A 647 18.36 -29.80 7.38
N PRO A 648 19.41 -28.98 7.59
CA PRO A 648 20.59 -29.42 8.35
C PRO A 648 20.22 -29.86 9.76
N PRO A 649 21.06 -30.71 10.42
CA PRO A 649 20.86 -31.02 11.82
C PRO A 649 20.85 -29.74 12.70
N ILE A 650 20.03 -29.73 13.74
CA ILE A 650 20.07 -28.70 14.77
C ILE A 650 21.36 -28.93 15.59
N ASP A 651 22.20 -27.89 15.66
CA ASP A 651 23.45 -27.87 16.43
C ASP A 651 23.45 -26.66 17.37
N ALA A 652 22.46 -26.63 18.27
CA ALA A 652 22.27 -25.53 19.22
C ALA A 652 21.49 -26.00 20.46
N THR A 653 21.69 -25.30 21.58
CA THR A 653 20.87 -25.45 22.78
C THR A 653 19.52 -24.76 22.62
N ASP A 654 18.55 -25.10 23.49
CA ASP A 654 17.25 -24.43 23.52
C ASP A 654 17.38 -22.91 23.80
N GLU A 655 18.36 -22.49 24.62
CA GLU A 655 18.66 -21.09 24.89
C GLU A 655 19.19 -20.36 23.66
N GLU A 656 20.07 -20.99 22.87
CA GLU A 656 20.54 -20.40 21.60
C GLU A 656 19.40 -20.27 20.59
N ILE A 657 18.51 -21.27 20.47
CA ILE A 657 17.33 -21.21 19.59
C ILE A 657 16.39 -20.09 20.06
N LYS A 658 16.17 -19.94 21.36
CA LYS A 658 15.36 -18.87 21.95
C LYS A 658 15.95 -17.48 21.67
N HIS A 659 17.27 -17.33 21.82
CA HIS A 659 17.97 -16.11 21.46
C HIS A 659 17.86 -15.83 19.96
N GLY A 660 18.05 -16.85 19.12
CA GLY A 660 17.87 -16.77 17.67
C GLY A 660 16.47 -16.36 17.25
N LYS A 661 15.43 -16.89 17.93
CA LYS A 661 14.03 -16.45 17.74
C LYS A 661 13.85 -14.96 18.02
N PHE A 662 14.40 -14.45 19.13
CA PHE A 662 14.31 -13.04 19.48
C PHE A 662 15.02 -12.16 18.41
N MET A 663 16.26 -12.50 18.05
CA MET A 663 17.05 -11.73 17.06
C MET A 663 16.42 -11.80 15.66
N TYR A 664 15.86 -12.95 15.27
CA TYR A 664 15.15 -13.10 14.02
C TYR A 664 13.95 -12.13 13.91
N HIS A 665 13.11 -12.08 14.94
CA HIS A 665 11.93 -11.21 14.92
C HIS A 665 12.31 -9.73 14.96
N LYS A 666 13.41 -9.39 15.65
CA LYS A 666 13.89 -8.00 15.70
C LYS A 666 14.44 -7.51 14.36
N TYR A 667 15.11 -8.37 13.57
CA TYR A 667 15.85 -7.91 12.38
C TYR A 667 15.42 -8.55 11.06
N CYS A 668 14.84 -9.73 11.07
CA CYS A 668 14.56 -10.51 9.87
C CYS A 668 13.04 -10.67 9.61
N GLY A 669 12.25 -10.75 10.66
CA GLY A 669 10.82 -11.06 10.61
C GLY A 669 9.99 -10.04 9.84
N VAL A 670 10.39 -8.76 9.83
CA VAL A 670 9.76 -7.70 9.07
C VAL A 670 9.72 -7.96 7.56
N CYS A 671 10.70 -8.70 7.04
CA CYS A 671 10.80 -9.04 5.63
C CYS A 671 10.43 -10.52 5.35
N HIS A 672 10.91 -11.44 6.21
CA HIS A 672 10.74 -12.88 5.99
C HIS A 672 9.55 -13.50 6.74
N GLY A 673 8.72 -12.65 7.34
CA GLY A 673 7.50 -13.02 8.06
C GLY A 673 7.73 -13.54 9.49
N PRO A 674 6.75 -13.38 10.37
CA PRO A 674 6.81 -13.88 11.73
C PRO A 674 6.86 -15.40 11.76
N GLY A 675 7.62 -15.97 12.70
CA GLY A 675 7.76 -17.43 12.80
C GLY A 675 8.44 -18.09 11.61
N VAL A 676 9.23 -17.33 10.83
CA VAL A 676 9.91 -17.80 9.58
C VAL A 676 8.90 -18.20 8.49
N ARG A 677 7.66 -17.71 8.55
CA ARG A 677 6.60 -17.99 7.59
C ARG A 677 6.47 -16.83 6.62
N SER A 678 6.83 -17.04 5.36
CA SER A 678 6.66 -16.04 4.30
C SER A 678 5.23 -15.99 3.80
N GLY A 679 4.73 -14.78 3.54
CA GLY A 679 3.48 -14.55 2.80
C GLY A 679 3.61 -14.61 1.27
N GLY A 680 4.72 -15.18 0.76
CA GLY A 680 4.93 -15.46 -0.68
C GLY A 680 5.75 -14.41 -1.44
N VAL A 681 5.92 -13.21 -0.91
CA VAL A 681 6.62 -12.09 -1.59
C VAL A 681 8.13 -12.18 -1.49
N LEU A 682 8.63 -12.58 -0.33
CA LEU A 682 10.05 -12.84 -0.08
C LEU A 682 10.28 -14.33 0.23
N PRO A 683 11.50 -14.84 0.07
CA PRO A 683 11.74 -16.27 0.25
C PRO A 683 11.36 -16.77 1.65
N ASP A 684 10.61 -17.85 1.71
CA ASP A 684 10.37 -18.60 2.93
C ASP A 684 11.66 -19.33 3.31
N LEU A 685 12.27 -18.90 4.41
CA LEU A 685 13.58 -19.42 4.80
C LEU A 685 13.54 -20.88 5.28
N ARG A 686 12.36 -21.43 5.59
CA ARG A 686 12.19 -22.87 5.90
C ARG A 686 12.47 -23.75 4.68
N TYR A 687 12.34 -23.22 3.46
CA TYR A 687 12.67 -23.87 2.19
C TYR A 687 14.09 -23.56 1.69
N MET A 688 14.99 -23.13 2.57
CA MET A 688 16.34 -22.75 2.21
C MET A 688 17.13 -23.96 1.67
N ALA A 689 17.70 -23.82 0.48
CA ALA A 689 18.53 -24.85 -0.14
C ALA A 689 19.86 -25.03 0.62
N SER A 690 20.38 -26.27 0.62
CA SER A 690 21.59 -26.66 1.37
C SER A 690 22.78 -25.73 1.13
N GLY A 691 23.01 -25.26 -0.11
CA GLY A 691 24.08 -24.31 -0.42
C GLY A 691 23.95 -22.95 0.28
N LYS A 692 22.73 -22.53 0.61
CA LYS A 692 22.50 -21.25 1.32
C LYS A 692 22.81 -21.35 2.82
N HIS A 693 22.58 -22.52 3.40
CA HIS A 693 22.97 -22.78 4.79
C HIS A 693 24.48 -22.67 5.00
N ILE A 694 25.30 -23.07 4.00
CA ILE A 694 26.77 -23.00 4.07
C ILE A 694 27.26 -21.56 4.13
N VAL A 695 26.61 -20.64 3.38
CA VAL A 695 27.00 -19.25 3.25
C VAL A 695 26.08 -18.29 4.02
N PHE A 696 25.36 -18.80 5.03
CA PHE A 696 24.37 -18.01 5.78
C PHE A 696 24.99 -16.79 6.46
N GLU A 697 26.16 -16.95 7.12
CA GLU A 697 26.90 -15.83 7.73
C GLU A 697 27.33 -14.79 6.68
N ASP A 698 27.82 -15.24 5.52
CA ASP A 698 28.19 -14.35 4.42
C ASP A 698 26.99 -13.59 3.86
N ILE A 699 25.79 -14.20 3.86
CA ILE A 699 24.57 -13.50 3.48
C ILE A 699 24.22 -12.45 4.53
N VAL A 700 24.11 -12.85 5.80
CA VAL A 700 23.58 -12.01 6.88
C VAL A 700 24.57 -10.93 7.31
N LEU A 701 25.83 -11.27 7.50
CA LEU A 701 26.88 -10.32 7.94
C LEU A 701 27.72 -9.80 6.76
N GLY A 702 28.04 -10.65 5.80
CA GLY A 702 28.84 -10.28 4.63
C GLY A 702 28.08 -9.47 3.57
N GLY A 703 26.74 -9.57 3.49
CA GLY A 703 25.94 -8.82 2.53
C GLY A 703 26.11 -9.29 1.07
N ILE A 704 26.47 -10.54 0.82
CA ILE A 704 26.72 -11.07 -0.55
C ILE A 704 25.46 -11.08 -1.45
N LEU A 705 24.27 -10.81 -0.90
CA LEU A 705 23.01 -10.67 -1.65
C LEU A 705 22.47 -9.23 -1.63
N GLN A 706 23.30 -8.23 -1.29
CA GLN A 706 22.88 -6.83 -1.21
C GLN A 706 22.30 -6.31 -2.53
N ASP A 707 22.84 -6.71 -3.66
CA ASP A 707 22.33 -6.36 -4.99
C ASP A 707 20.96 -7.00 -5.31
N ARG A 708 20.50 -7.92 -4.44
CA ARG A 708 19.16 -8.55 -4.50
C ARG A 708 18.24 -8.05 -3.40
N GLY A 709 18.67 -7.06 -2.59
CA GLY A 709 17.89 -6.46 -1.52
C GLY A 709 18.11 -7.03 -0.12
N MET A 710 18.90 -8.12 0.04
CA MET A 710 19.29 -8.64 1.35
C MET A 710 20.60 -7.98 1.80
N VAL A 711 20.48 -6.93 2.62
CA VAL A 711 21.61 -6.13 3.09
C VAL A 711 22.40 -6.82 4.20
N SER A 712 23.61 -6.30 4.49
CA SER A 712 24.40 -6.71 5.66
C SER A 712 23.79 -6.20 6.96
N PHE A 713 23.78 -7.06 7.98
CA PHE A 713 23.40 -6.74 9.36
C PHE A 713 24.61 -6.72 10.32
N ALA A 714 25.84 -6.67 9.81
CA ALA A 714 27.05 -6.66 10.63
C ALA A 714 27.15 -5.47 11.59
N SER A 715 26.42 -4.38 11.35
CA SER A 715 26.32 -3.24 12.29
C SER A 715 25.43 -3.51 13.51
N SER A 716 24.56 -4.52 13.44
CA SER A 716 23.55 -4.81 14.46
C SER A 716 23.63 -6.23 15.03
N LEU A 717 24.27 -7.16 14.33
CA LEU A 717 24.39 -8.56 14.72
C LEU A 717 25.84 -9.01 14.82
N THR A 718 26.14 -9.76 15.88
CA THR A 718 27.41 -10.49 16.01
C THR A 718 27.39 -11.80 15.22
N LYS A 719 28.50 -12.53 15.18
CA LYS A 719 28.54 -13.86 14.58
C LYS A 719 27.72 -14.87 15.38
N GLU A 720 27.73 -14.72 16.70
CA GLU A 720 26.95 -15.51 17.63
C GLU A 720 25.45 -15.32 17.40
N ASP A 721 25.02 -14.06 17.20
CA ASP A 721 23.62 -13.75 16.86
C ASP A 721 23.24 -14.33 15.51
N SER A 722 24.08 -14.16 14.48
CA SER A 722 23.83 -14.74 13.16
C SER A 722 23.71 -16.28 13.21
N ARG A 723 24.59 -16.95 13.97
CA ARG A 723 24.50 -18.39 14.20
C ARG A 723 23.18 -18.76 14.91
N ALA A 724 22.81 -18.05 15.94
CA ALA A 724 21.58 -18.31 16.70
C ALA A 724 20.34 -18.15 15.80
N VAL A 725 20.28 -17.08 14.98
CA VAL A 725 19.22 -16.87 13.99
C VAL A 725 19.17 -18.05 12.99
N HIS A 726 20.33 -18.51 12.50
CA HIS A 726 20.40 -19.64 11.59
C HIS A 726 19.84 -20.92 12.21
N GLN A 727 20.19 -21.20 13.46
CA GLN A 727 19.70 -22.39 14.19
C GLN A 727 18.18 -22.30 14.44
N TYR A 728 17.64 -21.10 14.72
CA TYR A 728 16.21 -20.88 14.81
C TYR A 728 15.51 -21.18 13.46
N VAL A 729 16.02 -20.67 12.35
CA VAL A 729 15.48 -20.96 11.01
C VAL A 729 15.50 -22.47 10.71
N ILE A 730 16.59 -23.17 11.04
CA ILE A 730 16.70 -24.63 10.89
C ILE A 730 15.63 -25.33 11.75
N SER A 731 15.43 -24.90 12.99
CA SER A 731 14.43 -25.49 13.89
C SER A 731 13.00 -25.37 13.34
N GLU A 732 12.66 -24.21 12.72
CA GLU A 732 11.36 -24.00 12.07
C GLU A 732 11.21 -24.86 10.80
N ALA A 733 12.29 -25.08 10.04
CA ALA A 733 12.27 -26.00 8.89
C ALA A 733 12.02 -27.45 9.32
N HIS A 734 12.64 -27.92 10.42
CA HIS A 734 12.36 -29.24 11.00
C HIS A 734 10.91 -29.35 11.50
N ARG A 735 10.38 -28.29 12.10
CA ARG A 735 8.98 -28.24 12.56
C ARG A 735 8.02 -28.36 11.36
N LEU A 736 8.27 -27.61 10.28
CA LEU A 736 7.49 -27.73 9.04
C LEU A 736 7.54 -29.14 8.49
N LYS A 737 8.73 -29.73 8.41
CA LYS A 737 8.92 -31.09 7.89
C LYS A 737 8.17 -32.15 8.70
N SER A 738 8.18 -32.03 10.05
CA SER A 738 7.47 -32.98 10.92
C SER A 738 5.94 -32.93 10.72
N ARG A 739 5.40 -31.76 10.31
CA ARG A 739 3.98 -31.59 10.00
C ARG A 739 3.61 -32.09 8.60
N SER A 740 4.52 -31.99 7.63
CA SER A 740 4.30 -32.45 6.25
C SER A 740 4.42 -33.97 6.08
N GLY A 741 4.98 -34.65 7.02
CA GLY A 741 5.17 -36.12 7.02
C GLY A 741 4.03 -36.92 7.65
N ASN A 742 2.97 -36.26 8.13
CA ASN A 742 1.70 -36.83 8.55
C ASN A 742 0.61 -36.48 7.52
#